data_1e9ffa2ec46496fb43172e63939218b4
#
_entry.id   1e9ffa2ec46496fb43172e63939218b4
#
_cell.length_a   1.000
_cell.length_b   1.000
_cell.length_c   1.000
_cell.angle_alpha   90.00
_cell.angle_beta   90.00
_cell.angle_gamma   90.00
#
_symmetry.space_group_name_H-M   'P 1'
#
loop_
_entity.id
_entity.type
_entity.pdbx_description
1 polymer ?
#
loop_
_entity_poly.entity_id
_entity_poly.type
_entity_poly.pdbx_seq_one_letter_code
_entity_poly.pdbx_strand_id
1 'polypeptide(L)'
;MEIISQEKLKNFLKNEKTFIEIVRKFNVPFDLNQHLTHQISALIENFQVFKTLEGKYYWPKFIETRVGIFRATQSSFGFVEDKQNPAQKNNIFIPGRFTANALEGDEVKINIYIDRFKSDQFFGVVTKIIQRNTKFLIGKVVKNDKFWDFEPINFKGNFFFRWNSTQDLEINNFYKVKIIDYQKNVLKLDVIQKIGHKSEPFLHVKIPIIESEITDTFSPEVLAESSKIEQEIKNIDKNRVDLRNELVVTIDGDDTKDFDDAISIEQTKEGNFLLKVHIADVAHYVKQDSAIDIEAQKRGTSIYLPHMVIPMLPEELSNGICSLMPNVDRFTITMESLINKKGENLYIKIYPSIINSKWRLTYEKVNNFFAGSFSFGDTDLENMLKKCLNLNTILSNFKKKQGYIDLALDEVKIILDQEGYTQSLKLKRRGISEELIENFMIRANENVSEFLTKKKIPILYRIHANPDPEKITIFNQVIKSLGIQHSLKLNPSSKEFAHKINQIKLENNDNFLKYSILRTMQKAIYSTENEGHFGLAASFYSHFTSPIRRYPDLLLHRIIHNFLFQKNDDIETYKEILEKNSYTTTELEQKAFNLERKIINIKKAEYVQNLIGKSFRAQITSIIKSGFFVEIDGMFDALIINKTLPDSENDPYVLAEDNFCLYNKKHRFKLGEFIDVKIESTNIWDGKISAILTNY
;
A
#
# COMPACT_ATOMS: atom_id res chain seq x y z
N MET A 1 -41.57 29.62 -22.75
CA MET A 1 -41.99 29.63 -24.17
C MET A 1 -40.78 29.36 -25.03
N GLU A 2 -40.82 28.38 -25.93
CA GLU A 2 -39.72 28.08 -26.84
C GLU A 2 -39.79 29.03 -28.03
N ILE A 3 -38.83 29.95 -28.15
CA ILE A 3 -38.78 30.96 -29.21
C ILE A 3 -38.30 30.35 -30.53
N ILE A 4 -37.31 29.46 -30.45
CA ILE A 4 -36.74 28.75 -31.58
C ILE A 4 -36.71 27.29 -31.24
N SER A 5 -37.25 26.41 -32.11
CA SER A 5 -37.20 24.97 -31.83
C SER A 5 -35.77 24.47 -31.68
N GLN A 6 -35.54 23.55 -30.72
CA GLN A 6 -34.19 23.00 -30.43
C GLN A 6 -33.54 22.42 -31.68
N GLU A 7 -34.29 21.78 -32.55
CA GLU A 7 -33.79 21.22 -33.80
C GLU A 7 -33.21 22.25 -34.74
N LYS A 8 -33.92 23.39 -34.90
CA LYS A 8 -33.44 24.51 -35.70
C LYS A 8 -32.19 25.14 -35.12
N LEU A 9 -32.14 25.36 -33.80
CA LEU A 9 -30.95 25.82 -33.09
C LEU A 9 -29.79 24.85 -33.26
N LYS A 10 -30.00 23.54 -33.05
CA LYS A 10 -28.98 22.50 -33.22
C LYS A 10 -28.36 22.53 -34.62
N ASN A 11 -29.20 22.64 -35.65
CA ASN A 11 -28.72 22.68 -37.02
C ASN A 11 -27.93 23.97 -37.36
N PHE A 12 -28.32 25.10 -36.79
CA PHE A 12 -27.63 26.37 -36.99
C PHE A 12 -26.33 26.48 -36.18
N LEU A 13 -26.32 25.93 -34.97
CA LEU A 13 -25.18 25.94 -34.03
C LEU A 13 -24.18 24.81 -34.29
N LYS A 14 -24.28 24.07 -35.38
CA LYS A 14 -23.21 23.15 -35.82
C LYS A 14 -21.88 23.89 -35.97
N ASN A 15 -21.92 25.18 -36.31
CA ASN A 15 -20.79 26.09 -36.28
C ASN A 15 -21.00 27.18 -35.23
N GLU A 16 -19.90 27.78 -34.75
CA GLU A 16 -19.95 28.88 -33.77
C GLU A 16 -20.74 30.07 -34.30
N LYS A 17 -21.65 30.58 -33.48
CA LYS A 17 -22.49 31.74 -33.81
C LYS A 17 -22.54 32.68 -32.61
N THR A 18 -22.48 33.96 -32.91
CA THR A 18 -22.77 35.01 -31.93
C THR A 18 -24.29 35.10 -31.70
N PHE A 19 -24.68 35.67 -30.57
CA PHE A 19 -26.08 35.92 -30.25
C PHE A 19 -26.78 36.73 -31.37
N ILE A 20 -26.10 37.75 -31.93
CA ILE A 20 -26.60 38.60 -33.00
C ILE A 20 -26.86 37.77 -34.27
N GLU A 21 -25.98 36.85 -34.62
CA GLU A 21 -26.20 35.96 -35.79
C GLU A 21 -27.42 35.04 -35.60
N ILE A 22 -27.65 34.56 -34.34
CA ILE A 22 -28.85 33.76 -34.03
C ILE A 22 -30.12 34.60 -34.19
N VAL A 23 -30.15 35.82 -33.62
CA VAL A 23 -31.26 36.73 -33.70
C VAL A 23 -31.59 37.06 -35.17
N ARG A 24 -30.57 37.42 -35.98
CA ARG A 24 -30.72 37.71 -37.39
C ARG A 24 -31.22 36.53 -38.23
N LYS A 25 -30.65 35.34 -37.99
CA LYS A 25 -31.01 34.12 -38.74
C LYS A 25 -32.46 33.72 -38.57
N PHE A 26 -32.98 33.88 -37.34
CA PHE A 26 -34.35 33.46 -37.00
C PHE A 26 -35.35 34.62 -36.93
N ASN A 27 -34.93 35.83 -37.34
CA ASN A 27 -35.76 37.05 -37.34
C ASN A 27 -36.46 37.28 -35.99
N VAL A 28 -35.74 37.10 -34.87
CA VAL A 28 -36.31 37.22 -33.54
C VAL A 28 -36.61 38.69 -33.23
N PRO A 29 -37.85 39.06 -32.91
CA PRO A 29 -38.22 40.43 -32.53
C PRO A 29 -37.44 40.93 -31.33
N PHE A 30 -37.16 42.20 -31.22
CA PHE A 30 -36.32 42.80 -30.19
C PHE A 30 -36.86 42.57 -28.78
N ASP A 31 -38.18 42.63 -28.61
CA ASP A 31 -38.90 42.36 -27.39
C ASP A 31 -38.77 40.89 -26.88
N LEU A 32 -38.49 39.94 -27.77
CA LEU A 32 -38.27 38.52 -27.47
C LEU A 32 -36.81 38.16 -27.21
N ASN A 33 -35.85 39.08 -27.38
CA ASN A 33 -34.44 38.82 -27.17
C ASN A 33 -34.10 38.33 -25.76
N GLN A 34 -34.79 38.86 -24.75
CA GLN A 34 -34.60 38.43 -23.35
C GLN A 34 -35.09 36.98 -23.14
N HIS A 35 -36.20 36.61 -23.76
CA HIS A 35 -36.70 35.23 -23.70
C HIS A 35 -35.79 34.27 -24.48
N LEU A 36 -35.24 34.68 -25.64
CA LEU A 36 -34.22 33.87 -26.33
C LEU A 36 -32.96 33.69 -25.51
N THR A 37 -32.52 34.74 -24.80
CA THR A 37 -31.38 34.63 -23.86
C THR A 37 -31.66 33.62 -22.78
N HIS A 38 -32.84 33.61 -22.18
CA HIS A 38 -33.25 32.61 -21.19
C HIS A 38 -33.31 31.19 -21.79
N GLN A 39 -33.83 31.06 -23.03
CA GLN A 39 -33.85 29.76 -23.70
C GLN A 39 -32.44 29.22 -23.95
N ILE A 40 -31.53 30.05 -24.45
CA ILE A 40 -30.13 29.65 -24.69
C ILE A 40 -29.43 29.35 -23.37
N SER A 41 -29.68 30.11 -22.30
CA SER A 41 -29.14 29.87 -20.99
C SER A 41 -29.58 28.52 -20.44
N ALA A 42 -30.85 28.16 -20.56
CA ALA A 42 -31.38 26.86 -20.18
C ALA A 42 -30.73 25.71 -20.99
N LEU A 43 -30.45 25.91 -22.29
CA LEU A 43 -29.72 24.91 -23.09
C LEU A 43 -28.25 24.79 -22.67
N ILE A 44 -27.64 25.88 -22.22
CA ILE A 44 -26.27 25.84 -21.64
C ILE A 44 -26.26 25.09 -20.30
N GLU A 45 -27.22 25.37 -19.43
CA GLU A 45 -27.35 24.68 -18.15
C GLU A 45 -27.58 23.16 -18.30
N ASN A 46 -28.28 22.77 -19.36
CA ASN A 46 -28.51 21.37 -19.71
C ASN A 46 -27.40 20.76 -20.59
N PHE A 47 -26.28 21.44 -20.76
CA PHE A 47 -25.13 21.01 -21.57
C PHE A 47 -25.44 20.67 -23.04
N GLN A 48 -26.48 21.24 -23.58
CA GLN A 48 -26.88 21.08 -24.99
C GLN A 48 -26.22 22.14 -25.90
N VAL A 49 -25.93 23.31 -25.37
CA VAL A 49 -25.22 24.39 -26.06
C VAL A 49 -24.01 24.79 -25.21
N PHE A 50 -22.88 25.04 -25.85
CA PHE A 50 -21.70 25.57 -25.22
C PHE A 50 -21.37 26.96 -25.68
N LYS A 51 -20.75 27.76 -24.78
CA LYS A 51 -20.29 29.12 -25.09
C LYS A 51 -18.76 29.15 -25.08
N THR A 52 -18.16 29.71 -26.13
CA THR A 52 -16.71 29.90 -26.22
C THR A 52 -16.24 31.07 -25.35
N LEU A 53 -14.92 31.20 -25.14
CA LEU A 53 -14.33 32.38 -24.48
C LEU A 53 -14.61 33.69 -25.23
N GLU A 54 -14.75 33.62 -26.54
CA GLU A 54 -15.11 34.75 -27.40
C GLU A 54 -16.61 35.12 -27.39
N GLY A 55 -17.41 34.38 -26.59
CA GLY A 55 -18.84 34.64 -26.45
C GLY A 55 -19.72 34.04 -27.55
N LYS A 56 -19.19 33.18 -28.42
CA LYS A 56 -19.95 32.45 -29.45
C LYS A 56 -20.57 31.18 -28.90
N TYR A 57 -21.71 30.77 -29.45
CA TYR A 57 -22.46 29.59 -29.07
C TYR A 57 -22.31 28.49 -30.13
N TYR A 58 -22.24 27.23 -29.68
CA TYR A 58 -22.21 26.07 -30.57
C TYR A 58 -22.89 24.85 -29.93
N TRP A 59 -23.37 23.94 -30.76
CA TRP A 59 -23.97 22.67 -30.33
C TRP A 59 -22.88 21.58 -30.35
N PRO A 60 -22.53 21.01 -29.22
CA PRO A 60 -21.46 19.98 -29.13
C PRO A 60 -21.92 18.66 -29.71
N LYS A 61 -20.99 17.84 -30.22
CA LYS A 61 -21.29 16.47 -30.63
C LYS A 61 -21.20 15.55 -29.38
N PHE A 62 -22.37 15.19 -28.87
CA PHE A 62 -22.52 14.24 -27.80
C PHE A 62 -22.19 12.82 -28.27
N ILE A 63 -21.52 12.01 -27.44
CA ILE A 63 -21.16 10.60 -27.70
C ILE A 63 -21.98 9.68 -26.79
N GLU A 64 -21.74 9.74 -25.49
CA GLU A 64 -22.35 8.86 -24.50
C GLU A 64 -22.36 9.49 -23.11
N THR A 65 -23.10 8.84 -22.23
CA THR A 65 -23.06 9.13 -20.79
C THR A 65 -22.35 7.99 -20.08
N ARG A 66 -21.45 8.34 -19.14
CA ARG A 66 -20.67 7.36 -18.36
C ARG A 66 -20.68 7.69 -16.88
N VAL A 67 -20.50 6.67 -16.05
CA VAL A 67 -20.26 6.79 -14.61
C VAL A 67 -18.83 6.39 -14.32
N GLY A 68 -18.12 7.17 -13.50
CA GLY A 68 -16.74 6.86 -13.14
C GLY A 68 -16.26 7.67 -11.95
N ILE A 69 -15.00 7.47 -11.58
CA ILE A 69 -14.37 8.14 -10.45
C ILE A 69 -13.60 9.37 -10.91
N PHE A 70 -13.90 10.51 -10.31
CA PHE A 70 -13.24 11.77 -10.60
C PHE A 70 -11.86 11.83 -9.94
N ARG A 71 -10.85 12.17 -10.72
CA ARG A 71 -9.46 12.39 -10.30
C ARG A 71 -9.13 13.87 -10.47
N ALA A 72 -9.01 14.56 -9.35
CA ALA A 72 -8.65 15.97 -9.33
C ALA A 72 -7.16 16.17 -9.62
N THR A 73 -6.83 17.29 -10.25
CA THR A 73 -5.45 17.78 -10.39
C THR A 73 -5.21 18.97 -9.45
N GLN A 74 -3.97 19.41 -9.33
CA GLN A 74 -3.68 20.67 -8.61
C GLN A 74 -4.24 21.91 -9.34
N SER A 75 -4.50 21.77 -10.64
CA SER A 75 -5.19 22.76 -11.43
C SER A 75 -6.71 22.57 -11.34
N SER A 76 -7.47 23.45 -11.96
CA SER A 76 -8.95 23.40 -11.91
C SER A 76 -9.59 22.25 -12.70
N PHE A 77 -8.84 21.53 -13.55
CA PHE A 77 -9.34 20.40 -14.36
C PHE A 77 -9.12 19.05 -13.65
N GLY A 78 -9.77 18.01 -14.17
CA GLY A 78 -9.60 16.64 -13.67
C GLY A 78 -9.77 15.59 -14.77
N PHE A 79 -9.83 14.34 -14.36
CA PHE A 79 -10.09 13.19 -15.23
C PHE A 79 -11.14 12.29 -14.60
N VAL A 80 -11.88 11.55 -15.42
CA VAL A 80 -12.79 10.51 -14.92
C VAL A 80 -12.30 9.14 -15.39
N GLU A 81 -12.02 8.27 -14.44
CA GLU A 81 -11.66 6.86 -14.66
C GLU A 81 -12.93 6.02 -14.77
N ASP A 82 -12.94 5.07 -15.71
CA ASP A 82 -14.05 4.14 -15.87
C ASP A 82 -14.08 3.14 -14.70
N LYS A 83 -15.20 3.07 -13.98
CA LYS A 83 -15.38 2.14 -12.86
C LYS A 83 -15.45 0.68 -13.31
N GLN A 84 -15.92 0.41 -14.55
CA GLN A 84 -16.09 -0.94 -15.09
C GLN A 84 -14.81 -1.50 -15.72
N ASN A 85 -13.91 -0.63 -16.19
CA ASN A 85 -12.62 -1.01 -16.79
C ASN A 85 -11.48 -0.10 -16.35
N PRO A 86 -11.05 -0.19 -15.09
CA PRO A 86 -9.95 0.66 -14.55
C PRO A 86 -8.60 0.40 -15.23
N ALA A 87 -8.44 -0.75 -15.90
CA ALA A 87 -7.23 -1.10 -16.64
C ALA A 87 -7.14 -0.41 -18.04
N GLN A 88 -8.27 -0.01 -18.61
CA GLN A 88 -8.26 0.76 -19.86
C GLN A 88 -7.89 2.22 -19.54
N LYS A 89 -6.69 2.64 -19.95
CA LYS A 89 -6.13 4.00 -19.76
C LYS A 89 -6.89 5.14 -20.47
N ASN A 90 -8.17 4.98 -20.80
CA ASN A 90 -9.00 5.99 -21.44
C ASN A 90 -9.67 6.91 -20.43
N ASN A 91 -8.86 7.56 -19.57
CA ASN A 91 -9.35 8.59 -18.68
C ASN A 91 -9.92 9.75 -19.46
N ILE A 92 -11.18 10.09 -19.21
CA ILE A 92 -11.85 11.20 -19.89
C ILE A 92 -11.44 12.51 -19.24
N PHE A 93 -10.85 13.41 -20.01
CA PHE A 93 -10.47 14.74 -19.57
C PHE A 93 -11.70 15.59 -19.24
N ILE A 94 -11.72 16.23 -18.07
CA ILE A 94 -12.79 17.13 -17.61
C ILE A 94 -12.21 18.55 -17.48
N PRO A 95 -12.55 19.47 -18.37
CA PRO A 95 -12.13 20.87 -18.25
C PRO A 95 -12.62 21.49 -16.92
N GLY A 96 -11.86 22.41 -16.34
CA GLY A 96 -12.14 22.98 -15.02
C GLY A 96 -13.54 23.57 -14.85
N ARG A 97 -14.05 24.21 -15.90
CA ARG A 97 -15.43 24.78 -15.92
C ARG A 97 -16.56 23.74 -15.91
N PHE A 98 -16.23 22.45 -16.12
CA PHE A 98 -17.18 21.35 -16.24
C PHE A 98 -17.04 20.28 -15.13
N THR A 99 -16.30 20.59 -14.08
CA THR A 99 -16.10 19.66 -12.96
C THR A 99 -17.28 19.59 -11.99
N ALA A 100 -18.23 20.54 -12.06
CA ALA A 100 -19.40 20.66 -11.16
C ALA A 100 -19.02 20.54 -9.66
N ASN A 101 -17.87 21.06 -9.24
CA ASN A 101 -17.31 20.96 -7.89
C ASN A 101 -17.05 19.53 -7.43
N ALA A 102 -16.74 18.60 -8.36
CA ALA A 102 -16.27 17.27 -8.01
C ALA A 102 -14.91 17.35 -7.31
N LEU A 103 -14.74 16.55 -6.28
CA LEU A 103 -13.51 16.39 -5.50
C LEU A 103 -12.83 15.08 -5.84
N GLU A 104 -11.58 14.92 -5.41
CA GLU A 104 -10.82 13.68 -5.59
C GLU A 104 -11.60 12.47 -5.08
N GLY A 105 -11.76 11.46 -5.93
CA GLY A 105 -12.43 10.20 -5.59
C GLY A 105 -13.96 10.23 -5.66
N ASP A 106 -14.61 11.35 -5.96
CA ASP A 106 -16.07 11.41 -6.11
C ASP A 106 -16.54 10.50 -7.25
N GLU A 107 -17.63 9.76 -7.03
CA GLU A 107 -18.31 9.05 -8.09
C GLU A 107 -19.23 10.02 -8.83
N VAL A 108 -18.99 10.15 -10.15
CA VAL A 108 -19.65 11.16 -10.98
C VAL A 108 -20.29 10.56 -12.22
N LYS A 109 -21.38 11.16 -12.65
CA LYS A 109 -21.97 10.92 -13.96
C LYS A 109 -21.49 12.01 -14.91
N ILE A 110 -20.94 11.62 -16.06
CA ILE A 110 -20.41 12.52 -17.07
C ILE A 110 -21.10 12.29 -18.41
N ASN A 111 -21.26 13.39 -19.15
CA ASN A 111 -21.54 13.35 -20.58
C ASN A 111 -20.25 13.54 -21.35
N ILE A 112 -19.98 12.72 -22.35
CA ILE A 112 -18.77 12.74 -23.18
C ILE A 112 -19.08 13.37 -24.52
N TYR A 113 -18.19 14.28 -24.92
CA TYR A 113 -18.30 15.03 -26.18
C TYR A 113 -16.99 14.95 -26.98
N ILE A 114 -17.07 15.07 -28.31
CA ILE A 114 -15.89 15.21 -29.17
C ILE A 114 -15.33 16.62 -29.00
N ASP A 115 -13.99 16.72 -28.83
CA ASP A 115 -13.31 18.00 -28.89
C ASP A 115 -13.38 18.56 -30.31
N ARG A 116 -13.80 19.77 -30.40
CA ARG A 116 -14.07 20.41 -31.70
C ARG A 116 -12.82 20.75 -32.49
N PHE A 117 -11.72 21.03 -31.78
CA PHE A 117 -10.44 21.40 -32.38
C PHE A 117 -9.53 20.21 -32.66
N LYS A 118 -9.87 19.06 -32.06
CA LYS A 118 -9.12 17.81 -32.20
C LYS A 118 -10.10 16.66 -32.30
N SER A 119 -10.46 16.28 -33.51
CA SER A 119 -11.50 15.28 -33.82
C SER A 119 -11.32 13.93 -33.16
N ASP A 120 -10.10 13.63 -32.74
CA ASP A 120 -9.73 12.36 -32.08
C ASP A 120 -9.65 12.47 -30.56
N GLN A 121 -9.96 13.63 -29.97
CA GLN A 121 -9.95 13.84 -28.53
C GLN A 121 -11.36 14.01 -27.98
N PHE A 122 -11.57 13.44 -26.80
CA PHE A 122 -12.82 13.52 -26.07
C PHE A 122 -12.64 14.35 -24.80
N PHE A 123 -13.71 15.05 -24.42
CA PHE A 123 -13.79 15.66 -23.09
C PHE A 123 -15.13 15.34 -22.43
N GLY A 124 -15.14 15.35 -21.10
CA GLY A 124 -16.33 15.08 -20.30
C GLY A 124 -16.86 16.35 -19.61
N VAL A 125 -18.13 16.31 -19.29
CA VAL A 125 -18.83 17.30 -18.48
C VAL A 125 -19.48 16.55 -17.32
N VAL A 126 -19.16 16.89 -16.09
CA VAL A 126 -19.82 16.32 -14.91
C VAL A 126 -21.25 16.87 -14.84
N THR A 127 -22.23 15.97 -15.01
CA THR A 127 -23.66 16.32 -14.96
C THR A 127 -24.28 16.09 -13.61
N LYS A 128 -23.71 15.15 -12.82
CA LYS A 128 -24.18 14.83 -11.47
C LYS A 128 -23.05 14.20 -10.66
N ILE A 129 -22.96 14.59 -9.40
CA ILE A 129 -22.16 13.86 -8.40
C ILE A 129 -23.09 12.80 -7.80
N ILE A 130 -22.74 11.53 -7.99
CA ILE A 130 -23.55 10.39 -7.52
C ILE A 130 -23.26 10.17 -6.04
N GLN A 131 -21.95 10.13 -5.68
CA GLN A 131 -21.50 9.90 -4.34
C GLN A 131 -20.26 10.73 -4.04
N ARG A 132 -20.26 11.42 -2.90
CA ARG A 132 -19.10 12.10 -2.35
C ARG A 132 -18.18 11.09 -1.64
N ASN A 133 -16.90 11.09 -2.02
CA ASN A 133 -15.90 10.27 -1.34
C ASN A 133 -15.19 11.02 -0.21
N THR A 134 -14.98 12.33 -0.36
CA THR A 134 -14.32 13.15 0.65
C THR A 134 -15.23 13.38 1.84
N LYS A 135 -14.98 12.68 2.94
CA LYS A 135 -15.75 12.80 4.19
C LYS A 135 -15.30 13.96 5.06
N PHE A 136 -14.00 14.25 5.02
CA PHE A 136 -13.36 15.31 5.80
C PHE A 136 -12.10 15.81 5.10
N LEU A 137 -11.63 16.97 5.52
CA LEU A 137 -10.31 17.51 5.17
C LEU A 137 -9.48 17.69 6.43
N ILE A 138 -8.16 17.65 6.27
CA ILE A 138 -7.22 18.07 7.32
C ILE A 138 -6.38 19.22 6.77
N GLY A 139 -6.21 20.26 7.56
CA GLY A 139 -5.43 21.41 7.16
C GLY A 139 -5.17 22.36 8.31
N LYS A 140 -4.35 23.37 8.01
CA LYS A 140 -3.93 24.39 8.94
C LYS A 140 -4.82 25.62 8.81
N VAL A 141 -5.22 26.19 9.95
CA VAL A 141 -5.91 27.46 10.00
C VAL A 141 -4.89 28.60 9.88
N VAL A 142 -5.13 29.49 8.94
CA VAL A 142 -4.36 30.71 8.75
C VAL A 142 -5.30 31.93 8.81
N LYS A 143 -4.76 33.10 9.05
CA LYS A 143 -5.51 34.34 9.07
C LYS A 143 -4.79 35.37 8.22
N ASN A 144 -5.47 35.84 7.18
CA ASN A 144 -5.03 36.92 6.32
C ASN A 144 -5.83 38.18 6.66
N ASP A 145 -5.17 39.17 7.28
CA ASP A 145 -5.78 40.42 7.75
C ASP A 145 -7.07 40.19 8.57
N LYS A 146 -8.23 40.21 7.93
CA LYS A 146 -9.54 40.08 8.56
C LYS A 146 -10.22 38.72 8.33
N PHE A 147 -9.65 37.85 7.48
CA PHE A 147 -10.30 36.62 7.07
C PHE A 147 -9.58 35.41 7.62
N TRP A 148 -10.36 34.45 8.16
CA TRP A 148 -9.90 33.13 8.51
C TRP A 148 -9.90 32.26 7.24
N ASP A 149 -8.75 31.68 6.91
CA ASP A 149 -8.58 30.81 5.76
C ASP A 149 -8.10 29.43 6.21
N PHE A 150 -8.14 28.46 5.30
CA PHE A 150 -7.80 27.07 5.55
C PHE A 150 -6.82 26.58 4.51
N GLU A 151 -5.65 26.13 4.95
CA GLU A 151 -4.64 25.50 4.11
C GLU A 151 -4.71 23.97 4.26
N PRO A 152 -5.45 23.26 3.38
CA PRO A 152 -5.57 21.82 3.48
C PRO A 152 -4.27 21.13 3.09
N ILE A 153 -3.98 19.99 3.75
CA ILE A 153 -2.87 19.12 3.37
C ILE A 153 -3.32 18.23 2.21
N ASN A 154 -2.47 18.09 1.18
CA ASN A 154 -2.68 17.18 0.05
C ASN A 154 -4.01 17.36 -0.71
N PHE A 155 -4.64 18.51 -0.58
CA PHE A 155 -5.87 18.81 -1.30
C PHE A 155 -5.58 19.17 -2.76
N LYS A 156 -6.41 18.65 -3.66
CA LYS A 156 -6.33 18.95 -5.10
C LYS A 156 -7.58 19.72 -5.52
N GLY A 157 -7.39 20.74 -6.32
CA GLY A 157 -8.46 21.60 -6.81
C GLY A 157 -8.29 23.05 -6.37
N ASN A 158 -8.99 23.94 -7.04
CA ASN A 158 -8.95 25.39 -6.75
C ASN A 158 -10.28 25.81 -6.12
N PHE A 159 -10.32 25.76 -4.79
CA PHE A 159 -11.50 26.09 -3.99
C PHE A 159 -11.14 27.13 -2.95
N PHE A 160 -12.11 27.99 -2.63
CA PHE A 160 -12.09 28.87 -1.47
C PHE A 160 -12.75 28.16 -0.30
N PHE A 161 -12.28 28.41 0.90
CA PHE A 161 -12.82 27.82 2.12
C PHE A 161 -13.54 28.87 2.95
N ARG A 162 -14.70 28.53 3.48
CA ARG A 162 -15.46 29.36 4.40
C ARG A 162 -15.81 28.57 5.64
N TRP A 163 -15.62 29.17 6.79
CA TRP A 163 -15.95 28.57 8.07
C TRP A 163 -17.44 28.76 8.42
N ASN A 164 -18.03 27.73 9.02
CA ASN A 164 -19.37 27.80 9.60
C ASN A 164 -19.35 28.64 10.89
N SER A 165 -18.31 28.41 11.73
CA SER A 165 -18.02 29.19 12.93
C SER A 165 -16.51 29.39 13.04
N THR A 166 -16.09 30.55 13.56
CA THR A 166 -14.67 30.86 13.83
C THR A 166 -14.37 31.00 15.32
N GLN A 167 -15.35 30.66 16.19
CA GLN A 167 -15.30 30.97 17.62
C GLN A 167 -14.13 30.31 18.34
N ASP A 168 -13.75 29.08 17.94
CA ASP A 168 -12.70 28.30 18.60
C ASP A 168 -11.49 28.03 17.69
N LEU A 169 -11.33 28.84 16.63
CA LEU A 169 -10.21 28.67 15.71
C LEU A 169 -8.97 29.37 16.25
N GLU A 170 -7.84 28.68 16.17
CA GLU A 170 -6.54 29.20 16.53
C GLU A 170 -5.60 29.15 15.31
N ILE A 171 -4.87 30.24 15.09
CA ILE A 171 -3.90 30.36 13.98
C ILE A 171 -2.80 29.32 14.14
N ASN A 172 -2.37 28.74 13.00
CA ASN A 172 -1.33 27.72 12.94
C ASN A 172 -1.66 26.39 13.62
N ASN A 173 -2.92 26.18 14.03
CA ASN A 173 -3.38 24.87 14.43
C ASN A 173 -3.95 24.09 13.25
N PHE A 174 -3.75 22.80 13.27
CA PHE A 174 -4.36 21.86 12.34
C PHE A 174 -5.69 21.36 12.87
N TYR A 175 -6.65 21.24 11.97
CA TYR A 175 -7.99 20.78 12.27
C TYR A 175 -8.42 19.70 11.27
N LYS A 176 -9.17 18.72 11.76
CA LYS A 176 -10.01 17.84 10.96
C LYS A 176 -11.36 18.51 10.81
N VAL A 177 -11.81 18.72 9.57
CA VAL A 177 -13.03 19.47 9.25
C VAL A 177 -13.90 18.67 8.30
N LYS A 178 -15.23 18.78 8.42
CA LYS A 178 -16.20 18.28 7.44
C LYS A 178 -16.61 19.40 6.50
N ILE A 179 -16.92 19.02 5.26
CA ILE A 179 -17.53 19.94 4.29
C ILE A 179 -19.03 19.82 4.46
N ILE A 180 -19.68 20.94 4.82
CA ILE A 180 -21.12 20.99 5.09
C ILE A 180 -21.92 21.59 3.94
N ASP A 181 -21.27 22.32 3.03
CA ASP A 181 -21.90 22.89 1.84
C ASP A 181 -20.90 23.06 0.70
N TYR A 182 -21.38 22.92 -0.54
CA TYR A 182 -20.63 22.93 -1.79
C TYR A 182 -21.23 23.99 -2.72
N GLN A 183 -20.77 25.22 -2.61
CA GLN A 183 -21.14 26.30 -3.53
C GLN A 183 -20.05 26.49 -4.58
N LYS A 184 -20.38 27.08 -5.75
CA LYS A 184 -19.40 27.34 -6.85
C LYS A 184 -18.01 27.68 -6.33
N ASN A 185 -17.06 26.78 -6.43
CA ASN A 185 -15.68 26.93 -5.96
C ASN A 185 -15.50 27.35 -4.48
N VAL A 186 -16.54 27.25 -3.64
CA VAL A 186 -16.49 27.53 -2.23
C VAL A 186 -16.95 26.31 -1.45
N LEU A 187 -16.11 25.85 -0.53
CA LEU A 187 -16.42 24.77 0.40
C LEU A 187 -16.66 25.37 1.80
N LYS A 188 -17.86 25.13 2.36
CA LYS A 188 -18.17 25.55 3.71
C LYS A 188 -17.73 24.47 4.70
N LEU A 189 -16.92 24.84 5.69
CA LEU A 189 -16.25 23.93 6.62
C LEU A 189 -16.85 24.05 8.02
N ASP A 190 -16.91 22.92 8.70
CA ASP A 190 -17.23 22.83 10.11
C ASP A 190 -16.19 21.96 10.84
N VAL A 191 -15.80 22.36 12.06
CA VAL A 191 -14.75 21.66 12.81
C VAL A 191 -15.28 20.33 13.34
N ILE A 192 -14.52 19.25 13.10
CA ILE A 192 -14.74 17.96 13.76
C ILE A 192 -13.83 17.85 14.98
N GLN A 193 -12.52 18.19 14.81
CA GLN A 193 -11.52 17.99 15.85
C GLN A 193 -10.34 18.94 15.64
N LYS A 194 -9.85 19.54 16.72
CA LYS A 194 -8.53 20.16 16.76
C LYS A 194 -7.47 19.07 16.87
N ILE A 195 -6.45 19.08 16.01
CA ILE A 195 -5.39 18.05 15.96
C ILE A 195 -4.19 18.52 16.78
N GLY A 196 -3.73 19.77 16.59
CA GLY A 196 -2.60 20.34 17.32
C GLY A 196 -1.97 21.55 16.62
N HIS A 197 -1.07 22.24 17.29
CA HIS A 197 -0.35 23.38 16.74
C HIS A 197 0.83 22.93 15.85
N LYS A 198 1.15 23.70 14.79
CA LYS A 198 2.22 23.35 13.83
C LYS A 198 3.60 23.08 14.47
N SER A 199 3.85 23.59 15.67
CA SER A 199 5.08 23.36 16.41
C SER A 199 5.04 22.14 17.33
N GLU A 200 3.90 21.42 17.42
CA GLU A 200 3.86 20.20 18.21
C GLU A 200 4.76 19.12 17.58
N PRO A 201 5.60 18.46 18.38
CA PRO A 201 6.40 17.33 17.91
C PRO A 201 5.52 16.24 17.27
N PHE A 202 6.01 15.66 16.17
CA PHE A 202 5.36 14.52 15.47
C PHE A 202 3.97 14.80 14.89
N LEU A 203 3.50 16.05 14.83
CA LEU A 203 2.22 16.37 14.24
C LEU A 203 2.14 15.88 12.78
N HIS A 204 3.24 15.99 12.01
CA HIS A 204 3.37 15.52 10.63
C HIS A 204 3.25 13.99 10.50
N VAL A 205 3.50 13.23 11.58
CA VAL A 205 3.30 11.78 11.63
C VAL A 205 1.89 11.42 12.13
N LYS A 206 1.34 12.19 13.07
CA LYS A 206 -0.02 12.00 13.62
C LYS A 206 -1.10 12.25 12.56
N ILE A 207 -0.91 13.24 11.69
CA ILE A 207 -1.88 13.58 10.63
C ILE A 207 -2.17 12.41 9.68
N PRO A 208 -1.20 11.69 9.10
CA PRO A 208 -1.47 10.52 8.26
C PRO A 208 -2.26 9.41 8.96
N ILE A 209 -2.05 9.19 10.26
CA ILE A 209 -2.83 8.22 11.05
C ILE A 209 -4.31 8.65 11.09
N ILE A 210 -4.58 9.92 11.40
CA ILE A 210 -5.94 10.49 11.44
C ILE A 210 -6.59 10.47 10.04
N GLU A 211 -5.83 10.79 8.98
CA GLU A 211 -6.30 10.72 7.58
C GLU A 211 -6.70 9.30 7.18
N SER A 212 -5.96 8.31 7.68
CA SER A 212 -6.24 6.90 7.42
C SER A 212 -7.43 6.36 8.21
N GLU A 213 -8.08 7.15 9.07
CA GLU A 213 -9.15 6.67 9.97
C GLU A 213 -8.73 5.40 10.76
N ILE A 214 -7.46 5.33 11.14
CA ILE A 214 -6.90 4.28 11.99
C ILE A 214 -6.85 4.82 13.42
N THR A 215 -7.35 4.03 14.37
CA THR A 215 -7.30 4.36 15.79
C THR A 215 -6.13 3.65 16.44
N ASP A 216 -5.35 4.39 17.22
CA ASP A 216 -4.22 3.89 18.01
C ASP A 216 -4.63 3.43 19.42
N THR A 217 -5.87 3.67 19.80
CA THR A 217 -6.44 3.31 21.10
C THR A 217 -7.49 2.22 20.96
N PHE A 218 -7.73 1.48 22.05
CA PHE A 218 -8.80 0.48 22.14
C PHE A 218 -9.99 1.06 22.90
N SER A 219 -11.19 0.54 22.60
CA SER A 219 -12.40 0.94 23.33
C SER A 219 -12.38 0.44 24.79
N PRO A 220 -13.13 1.08 25.69
CA PRO A 220 -13.24 0.63 27.07
C PRO A 220 -13.71 -0.82 27.23
N GLU A 221 -14.59 -1.29 26.33
CA GLU A 221 -15.08 -2.68 26.33
C GLU A 221 -13.95 -3.66 26.03
N VAL A 222 -13.11 -3.37 25.04
CA VAL A 222 -11.95 -4.19 24.66
C VAL A 222 -10.94 -4.24 25.80
N LEU A 223 -10.65 -3.09 26.43
CA LEU A 223 -9.72 -3.02 27.57
C LEU A 223 -10.27 -3.76 28.80
N ALA A 224 -11.57 -3.66 29.05
CA ALA A 224 -12.23 -4.37 30.15
C ALA A 224 -12.26 -5.88 29.93
N GLU A 225 -12.36 -6.36 28.69
CA GLU A 225 -12.25 -7.79 28.36
C GLU A 225 -10.79 -8.26 28.49
N SER A 226 -9.84 -7.51 27.96
CA SER A 226 -8.41 -7.80 28.02
C SER A 226 -7.89 -7.93 29.44
N SER A 227 -8.31 -7.04 30.33
CA SER A 227 -7.88 -7.05 31.75
C SER A 227 -8.36 -8.26 32.56
N LYS A 228 -9.36 -9.01 32.07
CA LYS A 228 -9.85 -10.26 32.71
C LYS A 228 -9.02 -11.48 32.32
N ILE A 229 -8.17 -11.38 31.31
CA ILE A 229 -7.36 -12.50 30.83
C ILE A 229 -6.19 -12.69 31.79
N GLU A 230 -6.09 -13.89 32.38
CA GLU A 230 -4.99 -14.24 33.27
C GLU A 230 -3.67 -14.25 32.52
N GLN A 231 -2.64 -13.64 33.09
CA GLN A 231 -1.31 -13.52 32.48
C GLN A 231 -0.41 -14.74 32.75
N GLU A 232 -0.89 -15.71 33.52
CA GLU A 232 -0.21 -16.97 33.83
C GLU A 232 -1.11 -18.16 33.54
N ILE A 233 -0.53 -19.25 33.06
CA ILE A 233 -1.22 -20.51 32.82
C ILE A 233 -1.35 -21.27 34.12
N LYS A 234 -2.55 -21.32 34.73
CA LYS A 234 -2.85 -22.06 35.93
C LYS A 234 -3.32 -23.49 35.67
N ASN A 235 -4.05 -23.69 34.58
CA ASN A 235 -4.64 -24.98 34.22
C ASN A 235 -4.19 -25.38 32.81
N ILE A 236 -3.67 -26.59 32.67
CA ILE A 236 -3.24 -27.14 31.39
C ILE A 236 -4.32 -28.13 30.90
N ASP A 237 -4.87 -27.89 29.71
CA ASP A 237 -5.76 -28.85 29.06
C ASP A 237 -4.98 -30.15 28.80
N LYS A 238 -5.57 -31.28 29.22
CA LYS A 238 -4.98 -32.61 29.03
C LYS A 238 -4.74 -33.00 27.57
N ASN A 239 -5.40 -32.31 26.62
CA ASN A 239 -5.23 -32.54 25.20
C ASN A 239 -3.98 -31.84 24.64
N ARG A 240 -3.31 -30.99 25.41
CA ARG A 240 -2.09 -30.30 24.97
C ARG A 240 -0.86 -31.18 25.21
N VAL A 241 -0.01 -31.24 24.17
CA VAL A 241 1.30 -31.92 24.30
C VAL A 241 2.23 -31.03 25.09
N ASP A 242 2.82 -31.62 26.15
CA ASP A 242 3.78 -30.90 26.98
C ASP A 242 5.20 -30.95 26.39
N LEU A 243 5.66 -29.80 25.88
CA LEU A 243 6.97 -29.61 25.27
C LEU A 243 7.88 -28.68 26.10
N ARG A 244 7.53 -28.40 27.35
CA ARG A 244 8.28 -27.46 28.21
C ARG A 244 9.72 -27.88 28.51
N ASN A 245 10.03 -29.15 28.36
CA ASN A 245 11.39 -29.67 28.55
C ASN A 245 12.24 -29.64 27.29
N GLU A 246 11.68 -29.32 26.14
CA GLU A 246 12.43 -29.18 24.87
C GLU A 246 13.25 -27.89 24.86
N LEU A 247 14.36 -27.90 24.12
CA LEU A 247 15.11 -26.70 23.82
C LEU A 247 14.38 -25.89 22.75
N VAL A 248 13.53 -24.97 23.16
CA VAL A 248 12.76 -24.07 22.32
C VAL A 248 13.35 -22.67 22.42
N VAL A 249 13.49 -21.97 21.29
CA VAL A 249 14.03 -20.61 21.22
C VAL A 249 13.18 -19.72 20.33
N THR A 250 13.15 -18.41 20.63
CA THR A 250 12.68 -17.36 19.72
C THR A 250 13.87 -16.63 19.11
N ILE A 251 13.76 -16.17 17.84
CA ILE A 251 14.81 -15.39 17.14
C ILE A 251 14.13 -14.22 16.42
N ASP A 252 14.33 -13.01 16.94
CA ASP A 252 13.60 -11.82 16.50
C ASP A 252 14.50 -10.57 16.47
N GLY A 253 13.92 -9.42 16.14
CA GLY A 253 14.58 -8.12 16.28
C GLY A 253 14.82 -7.73 17.74
N ASP A 254 15.75 -6.82 17.98
CA ASP A 254 16.08 -6.39 19.34
C ASP A 254 14.91 -5.72 20.06
N ASP A 255 14.10 -4.95 19.30
CA ASP A 255 12.98 -4.16 19.81
C ASP A 255 11.64 -4.92 19.85
N THR A 256 11.60 -6.19 19.39
CA THR A 256 10.38 -7.02 19.35
C THR A 256 9.93 -7.40 20.76
N LYS A 257 8.61 -7.33 21.02
CA LYS A 257 7.95 -7.74 22.26
C LYS A 257 6.84 -8.76 22.05
N ASP A 258 6.30 -8.84 20.83
CA ASP A 258 5.20 -9.68 20.38
C ASP A 258 5.75 -10.91 19.63
N PHE A 259 6.30 -11.88 20.40
CA PHE A 259 6.89 -13.10 19.85
C PHE A 259 5.80 -14.06 19.41
N ASP A 260 5.50 -14.08 18.11
CA ASP A 260 4.50 -14.98 17.51
C ASP A 260 5.00 -16.42 17.41
N ASP A 261 6.29 -16.62 17.13
CA ASP A 261 6.87 -17.91 16.77
C ASP A 261 8.11 -18.27 17.59
N ALA A 262 8.22 -19.57 17.82
CA ALA A 262 9.39 -20.21 18.41
C ALA A 262 9.70 -21.50 17.64
N ILE A 263 10.94 -21.94 17.71
CA ILE A 263 11.41 -23.14 17.00
C ILE A 263 12.13 -24.11 17.92
N SER A 264 12.01 -25.41 17.61
CA SER A 264 12.91 -26.46 18.07
C SER A 264 13.25 -27.41 16.93
N ILE A 265 14.43 -28.01 16.98
CA ILE A 265 14.94 -28.90 15.92
C ILE A 265 15.75 -30.04 16.49
N GLU A 266 15.49 -31.24 15.97
CA GLU A 266 16.28 -32.43 16.22
C GLU A 266 16.75 -33.03 14.88
N GLN A 267 17.82 -33.79 14.92
CA GLN A 267 18.30 -34.57 13.79
C GLN A 267 18.21 -36.04 14.11
N THR A 268 17.55 -36.83 13.26
CA THR A 268 17.44 -38.28 13.42
C THR A 268 18.76 -38.98 13.08
N LYS A 269 18.89 -40.23 13.47
CA LYS A 269 20.09 -41.06 13.18
C LYS A 269 20.30 -41.22 11.63
N GLU A 270 19.21 -41.17 10.85
CA GLU A 270 19.25 -41.25 9.39
C GLU A 270 19.67 -39.92 8.77
N GLY A 271 19.79 -38.86 9.59
CA GLY A 271 20.19 -37.52 9.20
C GLY A 271 19.06 -36.66 8.63
N ASN A 272 17.79 -37.07 8.86
CA ASN A 272 16.61 -36.23 8.61
C ASN A 272 16.44 -35.21 9.75
N PHE A 273 15.69 -34.12 9.50
CA PHE A 273 15.47 -33.07 10.48
C PHE A 273 14.02 -33.09 10.95
N LEU A 274 13.82 -33.19 12.26
CA LEU A 274 12.52 -32.99 12.90
C LEU A 274 12.43 -31.52 13.31
N LEU A 275 11.73 -30.73 12.49
CA LEU A 275 11.47 -29.32 12.74
C LEU A 275 10.11 -29.17 13.40
N LYS A 276 10.07 -28.46 14.53
CA LYS A 276 8.83 -27.99 15.15
C LYS A 276 8.80 -26.46 15.12
N VAL A 277 7.70 -25.93 14.62
CA VAL A 277 7.39 -24.50 14.63
C VAL A 277 6.21 -24.32 15.58
N HIS A 278 6.45 -23.58 16.67
CA HIS A 278 5.49 -23.32 17.72
C HIS A 278 4.94 -21.91 17.55
N ILE A 279 3.65 -21.78 17.31
CA ILE A 279 3.00 -20.48 17.12
C ILE A 279 2.09 -20.19 18.30
N ALA A 280 2.15 -18.97 18.82
CA ALA A 280 1.30 -18.49 19.90
C ALA A 280 -0.17 -18.82 19.66
N ASP A 281 -0.81 -19.53 20.60
CA ASP A 281 -2.21 -19.93 20.46
C ASP A 281 -3.17 -18.80 20.85
N VAL A 282 -3.18 -17.73 20.06
CA VAL A 282 -4.01 -16.53 20.28
C VAL A 282 -5.50 -16.89 20.26
N ALA A 283 -5.92 -17.87 19.45
CA ALA A 283 -7.31 -18.31 19.37
C ALA A 283 -7.82 -18.97 20.67
N HIS A 284 -6.89 -19.41 21.54
CA HIS A 284 -7.25 -19.86 22.88
C HIS A 284 -7.81 -18.70 23.74
N TYR A 285 -7.25 -17.52 23.63
CA TYR A 285 -7.60 -16.35 24.44
C TYR A 285 -8.66 -15.45 23.76
N VAL A 286 -8.54 -15.22 22.45
CA VAL A 286 -9.44 -14.33 21.67
C VAL A 286 -10.56 -15.17 21.08
N LYS A 287 -11.70 -15.19 21.78
CA LYS A 287 -12.88 -15.96 21.34
C LYS A 287 -13.57 -15.24 20.20
N GLN A 288 -14.15 -16.03 19.28
CA GLN A 288 -14.94 -15.52 18.19
C GLN A 288 -16.07 -14.61 18.71
N ASP A 289 -16.33 -13.51 18.01
CA ASP A 289 -17.36 -12.51 18.31
C ASP A 289 -17.23 -11.79 19.68
N SER A 290 -16.11 -11.96 20.38
CA SER A 290 -15.78 -11.17 21.56
C SER A 290 -15.45 -9.72 21.22
N ALA A 291 -15.43 -8.80 22.16
CA ALA A 291 -15.08 -7.40 21.91
C ALA A 291 -13.66 -7.27 21.34
N ILE A 292 -12.71 -8.07 21.84
CA ILE A 292 -11.34 -8.13 21.32
C ILE A 292 -11.31 -8.64 19.88
N ASP A 293 -12.10 -9.67 19.57
CA ASP A 293 -12.17 -10.24 18.22
C ASP A 293 -12.75 -9.25 17.20
N ILE A 294 -13.85 -8.61 17.54
CA ILE A 294 -14.50 -7.60 16.69
C ILE A 294 -13.52 -6.45 16.38
N GLU A 295 -12.77 -5.99 17.38
CA GLU A 295 -11.76 -4.95 17.18
C GLU A 295 -10.56 -5.47 16.37
N ALA A 296 -10.08 -6.70 16.61
CA ALA A 296 -9.01 -7.31 15.83
C ALA A 296 -9.40 -7.49 14.35
N GLN A 297 -10.64 -7.91 14.08
CA GLN A 297 -11.17 -8.00 12.72
C GLN A 297 -11.22 -6.64 12.03
N LYS A 298 -11.63 -5.60 12.74
CA LYS A 298 -11.70 -4.22 12.25
C LYS A 298 -10.31 -3.65 11.94
N ARG A 299 -9.30 -3.97 12.74
CA ARG A 299 -7.90 -3.57 12.52
C ARG A 299 -7.23 -4.39 11.41
N GLY A 300 -7.53 -5.67 11.32
CA GLY A 300 -7.02 -6.62 10.33
C GLY A 300 -5.55 -6.99 10.49
N THR A 301 -4.70 -6.05 10.91
CA THR A 301 -3.27 -6.25 11.14
C THR A 301 -2.71 -5.19 12.10
N SER A 302 -1.62 -5.53 12.79
CA SER A 302 -0.77 -4.53 13.46
C SER A 302 -0.03 -3.69 12.43
N ILE A 303 0.30 -2.44 12.78
CA ILE A 303 0.99 -1.48 11.93
C ILE A 303 2.28 -1.05 12.62
N TYR A 304 3.42 -1.27 11.95
CA TYR A 304 4.75 -1.01 12.51
C TYR A 304 5.32 0.28 11.94
N LEU A 305 5.25 1.34 12.74
CA LEU A 305 5.78 2.66 12.38
C LEU A 305 7.16 2.85 13.02
N PRO A 306 8.04 3.69 12.46
CA PRO A 306 9.39 3.88 13.01
C PRO A 306 9.44 4.31 14.47
N HIS A 307 8.41 4.96 14.98
CA HIS A 307 8.34 5.54 16.33
C HIS A 307 7.32 4.86 17.26
N MET A 308 6.42 4.04 16.72
CA MET A 308 5.39 3.34 17.51
C MET A 308 4.81 2.13 16.77
N VAL A 309 4.18 1.26 17.50
CA VAL A 309 3.34 0.18 16.94
C VAL A 309 1.88 0.50 17.22
N ILE A 310 1.01 0.34 16.21
CA ILE A 310 -0.45 0.32 16.42
C ILE A 310 -0.86 -1.16 16.40
N PRO A 311 -1.06 -1.79 17.56
CA PRO A 311 -1.23 -3.24 17.63
C PRO A 311 -2.64 -3.66 17.23
N MET A 312 -2.77 -4.88 16.67
CA MET A 312 -4.06 -5.51 16.37
C MET A 312 -4.79 -5.92 17.66
N LEU A 313 -4.05 -6.37 18.66
CA LEU A 313 -4.55 -6.83 19.95
C LEU A 313 -4.02 -5.94 21.09
N PRO A 314 -4.75 -5.80 22.21
CA PRO A 314 -4.25 -5.12 23.42
C PRO A 314 -2.90 -5.66 23.87
N GLU A 315 -2.09 -4.80 24.50
CA GLU A 315 -0.72 -5.15 24.91
C GLU A 315 -0.67 -6.30 25.95
N GLU A 316 -1.68 -6.45 26.79
CA GLU A 316 -1.80 -7.57 27.72
C GLU A 316 -1.84 -8.93 26.99
N LEU A 317 -2.30 -8.93 25.75
CA LEU A 317 -2.29 -10.09 24.87
C LEU A 317 -1.03 -10.13 24.03
N SER A 318 -0.82 -9.07 23.22
CA SER A 318 0.25 -9.06 22.20
C SER A 318 1.66 -9.12 22.79
N ASN A 319 1.92 -8.42 23.90
CA ASN A 319 3.20 -8.38 24.59
C ASN A 319 3.19 -9.24 25.87
N GLY A 320 2.00 -9.70 26.31
CA GLY A 320 1.76 -10.47 27.53
C GLY A 320 1.61 -11.96 27.29
N ILE A 321 0.39 -12.48 27.60
CA ILE A 321 0.13 -13.94 27.66
C ILE A 321 0.32 -14.66 26.32
N CYS A 322 0.08 -13.99 25.17
CA CYS A 322 0.29 -14.60 23.86
C CYS A 322 1.77 -14.60 23.44
N SER A 323 2.55 -13.60 23.84
CA SER A 323 3.96 -13.51 23.46
C SER A 323 4.77 -14.66 24.03
N LEU A 324 5.54 -15.35 23.18
CA LEU A 324 6.37 -16.50 23.55
C LEU A 324 7.65 -16.08 24.29
N MET A 325 7.45 -15.34 25.39
CA MET A 325 8.51 -14.82 26.25
C MET A 325 9.37 -15.94 26.82
N PRO A 326 10.67 -15.69 27.08
CA PRO A 326 11.55 -16.72 27.66
C PRO A 326 11.22 -17.05 29.11
N ASN A 327 11.42 -18.31 29.47
CA ASN A 327 11.27 -18.85 30.83
C ASN A 327 9.86 -18.77 31.44
N VAL A 328 8.84 -18.66 30.59
CA VAL A 328 7.43 -18.73 31.01
C VAL A 328 6.68 -19.73 30.15
N ASP A 329 5.67 -20.36 30.73
CA ASP A 329 4.82 -21.30 30.03
C ASP A 329 3.89 -20.56 29.08
N ARG A 330 3.75 -21.06 27.84
CA ARG A 330 2.88 -20.47 26.79
C ARG A 330 2.14 -21.55 26.03
N PHE A 331 0.86 -21.31 25.74
CA PHE A 331 0.09 -22.14 24.85
C PHE A 331 0.46 -21.87 23.40
N THR A 332 0.63 -22.95 22.64
CA THR A 332 0.98 -22.87 21.22
C THR A 332 0.17 -23.88 20.39
N ILE A 333 0.09 -23.61 19.09
CA ILE A 333 -0.21 -24.61 18.07
C ILE A 333 1.13 -24.97 17.43
N THR A 334 1.51 -26.23 17.53
CA THR A 334 2.76 -26.73 16.98
C THR A 334 2.52 -27.40 15.63
N MET A 335 3.25 -26.92 14.60
CA MET A 335 3.46 -27.65 13.35
C MET A 335 4.76 -28.40 13.44
N GLU A 336 4.68 -29.73 13.38
CA GLU A 336 5.82 -30.65 13.39
C GLU A 336 5.98 -31.26 12.00
N SER A 337 7.20 -31.22 11.44
CA SER A 337 7.52 -31.88 10.18
C SER A 337 8.86 -32.60 10.22
N LEU A 338 8.88 -33.82 9.70
CA LEU A 338 10.11 -34.56 9.45
C LEU A 338 10.56 -34.30 8.01
N ILE A 339 11.74 -33.70 7.84
CA ILE A 339 12.25 -33.23 6.56
C ILE A 339 13.49 -34.04 6.20
N ASN A 340 13.52 -34.60 4.99
CA ASN A 340 14.67 -35.36 4.51
C ASN A 340 15.81 -34.45 3.99
N LYS A 341 16.95 -35.04 3.65
CA LYS A 341 18.16 -34.33 3.13
C LYS A 341 17.92 -33.62 1.79
N LYS A 342 16.79 -33.89 1.10
CA LYS A 342 16.42 -33.20 -0.14
C LYS A 342 15.49 -32.00 0.11
N GLY A 343 15.02 -31.77 1.35
CA GLY A 343 14.06 -30.73 1.72
C GLY A 343 12.59 -31.14 1.58
N GLU A 344 12.30 -32.42 1.37
CA GLU A 344 10.95 -32.95 1.23
C GLU A 344 10.39 -33.37 2.59
N ASN A 345 9.10 -33.13 2.85
CA ASN A 345 8.43 -33.60 4.05
C ASN A 345 8.17 -35.11 3.97
N LEU A 346 8.53 -35.84 5.02
CA LEU A 346 8.20 -37.25 5.19
C LEU A 346 6.85 -37.41 5.92
N TYR A 347 6.59 -36.52 6.90
CA TYR A 347 5.27 -36.38 7.51
C TYR A 347 5.09 -34.95 8.07
N ILE A 348 3.82 -34.60 8.34
CA ILE A 348 3.39 -33.36 8.97
C ILE A 348 2.38 -33.71 10.05
N LYS A 349 2.50 -33.05 11.22
CA LYS A 349 1.52 -33.09 12.30
C LYS A 349 1.20 -31.67 12.78
N ILE A 350 -0.03 -31.44 13.20
CA ILE A 350 -0.48 -30.20 13.80
C ILE A 350 -1.23 -30.54 15.09
N TYR A 351 -0.81 -29.95 16.20
CA TYR A 351 -1.41 -30.25 17.51
C TYR A 351 -1.28 -29.07 18.48
N PRO A 352 -2.20 -28.97 19.47
CA PRO A 352 -2.09 -27.98 20.53
C PRO A 352 -0.99 -28.40 21.51
N SER A 353 -0.20 -27.47 21.98
CA SER A 353 0.94 -27.73 22.86
C SER A 353 1.09 -26.67 23.95
N ILE A 354 1.96 -26.94 24.89
CA ILE A 354 2.48 -25.98 25.85
C ILE A 354 4.00 -26.02 25.79
N ILE A 355 4.63 -24.87 25.68
CA ILE A 355 6.07 -24.71 25.61
C ILE A 355 6.58 -23.80 26.74
N ASN A 356 7.89 -23.87 26.98
CA ASN A 356 8.63 -22.92 27.81
C ASN A 356 9.89 -22.55 27.02
N SER A 357 9.88 -21.38 26.34
CA SER A 357 11.04 -20.93 25.56
C SER A 357 12.24 -20.72 26.46
N LYS A 358 13.39 -21.32 26.14
CA LYS A 358 14.61 -21.24 26.96
C LYS A 358 15.45 -20.01 26.68
N TRP A 359 15.39 -19.52 25.42
CA TRP A 359 16.20 -18.40 24.97
C TRP A 359 15.40 -17.46 24.08
N ARG A 360 15.51 -16.16 24.38
CA ARG A 360 15.15 -15.09 23.44
C ARG A 360 16.43 -14.64 22.75
N LEU A 361 16.59 -15.02 21.48
CA LEU A 361 17.73 -14.67 20.65
C LEU A 361 17.41 -13.47 19.76
N THR A 362 18.45 -12.75 19.33
CA THR A 362 18.30 -11.67 18.34
C THR A 362 18.96 -12.05 17.03
N TYR A 363 18.41 -11.58 15.93
CA TYR A 363 19.00 -11.80 14.60
C TYR A 363 20.48 -11.43 14.57
N GLU A 364 20.85 -10.31 15.16
CA GLU A 364 22.24 -9.84 15.20
C GLU A 364 23.16 -10.84 15.92
N LYS A 365 22.80 -11.31 17.11
CA LYS A 365 23.63 -12.28 17.87
C LYS A 365 23.76 -13.61 17.13
N VAL A 366 22.67 -14.09 16.52
CA VAL A 366 22.70 -15.36 15.76
C VAL A 366 23.52 -15.20 14.48
N ASN A 367 23.44 -14.07 13.79
CA ASN A 367 24.30 -13.78 12.63
C ASN A 367 25.79 -13.74 13.03
N ASN A 368 26.11 -13.08 14.14
CA ASN A 368 27.46 -13.00 14.68
C ASN A 368 27.99 -14.38 15.09
N PHE A 369 27.13 -15.25 15.64
CA PHE A 369 27.49 -16.64 15.94
C PHE A 369 27.79 -17.43 14.66
N PHE A 370 26.96 -17.32 13.63
CA PHE A 370 27.22 -18.00 12.36
C PHE A 370 28.48 -17.47 11.64
N ALA A 371 28.81 -16.21 11.84
CA ALA A 371 30.05 -15.61 11.35
C ALA A 371 31.30 -15.99 12.17
N GLY A 372 31.13 -16.67 13.31
CA GLY A 372 32.23 -17.06 14.22
C GLY A 372 32.77 -15.91 15.08
N SER A 373 32.08 -14.77 15.14
CA SER A 373 32.48 -13.60 15.93
C SER A 373 31.85 -13.53 17.33
N PHE A 374 30.92 -14.46 17.65
CA PHE A 374 30.21 -14.51 18.92
C PHE A 374 29.94 -15.98 19.33
N SER A 375 29.98 -16.27 20.64
CA SER A 375 29.58 -17.56 21.24
C SER A 375 28.54 -17.29 22.32
N PHE A 376 27.54 -18.17 22.41
CA PHE A 376 26.53 -18.14 23.47
C PHE A 376 27.03 -18.77 24.77
N GLY A 377 28.10 -19.58 24.71
CA GLY A 377 28.64 -20.33 25.86
C GLY A 377 27.77 -21.50 26.30
N ASP A 378 26.73 -21.84 25.51
CA ASP A 378 25.85 -22.99 25.74
C ASP A 378 25.94 -23.95 24.55
N THR A 379 26.52 -25.14 24.83
CA THR A 379 26.82 -26.14 23.80
C THR A 379 25.55 -26.69 23.12
N ASP A 380 24.48 -26.88 23.88
CA ASP A 380 23.22 -27.43 23.36
C ASP A 380 22.55 -26.44 22.44
N LEU A 381 22.48 -25.15 22.84
CA LEU A 381 21.98 -24.08 22.01
C LEU A 381 22.80 -23.93 20.72
N GLU A 382 24.13 -23.89 20.81
CA GLU A 382 24.98 -23.72 19.63
C GLU A 382 24.88 -24.91 18.67
N ASN A 383 24.74 -26.14 19.19
CA ASN A 383 24.49 -27.32 18.37
C ASN A 383 23.11 -27.29 17.71
N MET A 384 22.10 -26.81 18.42
CA MET A 384 20.77 -26.57 17.82
C MET A 384 20.85 -25.56 16.70
N LEU A 385 21.48 -24.39 16.88
CA LEU A 385 21.65 -23.36 15.85
C LEU A 385 22.40 -23.87 14.61
N LYS A 386 23.45 -24.73 14.78
CA LYS A 386 24.14 -25.39 13.66
C LYS A 386 23.20 -26.32 12.87
N LYS A 387 22.31 -27.07 13.56
CA LYS A 387 21.29 -27.89 12.89
C LYS A 387 20.30 -27.01 12.12
N CYS A 388 19.86 -25.88 12.70
CA CYS A 388 19.01 -24.90 12.03
C CYS A 388 19.66 -24.36 10.75
N LEU A 389 20.96 -24.00 10.79
CA LEU A 389 21.71 -23.52 9.63
C LEU A 389 21.81 -24.59 8.51
N ASN A 390 22.04 -25.84 8.90
CA ASN A 390 22.09 -26.95 7.95
C ASN A 390 20.73 -27.16 7.26
N LEU A 391 19.63 -27.16 8.04
CA LEU A 391 18.29 -27.28 7.48
C LEU A 391 17.94 -26.06 6.62
N ASN A 392 18.31 -24.84 7.04
CA ASN A 392 18.12 -23.65 6.22
C ASN A 392 18.76 -23.78 4.83
N THR A 393 20.00 -24.27 4.78
CA THR A 393 20.71 -24.52 3.50
C THR A 393 19.96 -25.51 2.61
N ILE A 394 19.42 -26.59 3.19
CA ILE A 394 18.62 -27.60 2.48
C ILE A 394 17.35 -26.97 1.94
N LEU A 395 16.60 -26.22 2.76
CA LEU A 395 15.34 -25.59 2.36
C LEU A 395 15.56 -24.49 1.31
N SER A 396 16.59 -23.66 1.45
CA SER A 396 16.94 -22.64 0.44
C SER A 396 17.25 -23.28 -0.92
N ASN A 397 18.01 -24.39 -0.93
CA ASN A 397 18.28 -25.13 -2.15
C ASN A 397 17.04 -25.79 -2.75
N PHE A 398 16.16 -26.32 -1.90
CA PHE A 398 14.88 -26.88 -2.32
C PHE A 398 13.99 -25.83 -2.97
N LYS A 399 13.81 -24.69 -2.33
CA LYS A 399 13.00 -23.56 -2.84
C LYS A 399 13.56 -23.00 -4.16
N LYS A 400 14.87 -22.83 -4.28
CA LYS A 400 15.53 -22.41 -5.54
C LYS A 400 15.24 -23.36 -6.69
N LYS A 401 15.24 -24.69 -6.45
CA LYS A 401 14.88 -25.69 -7.46
C LYS A 401 13.42 -25.63 -7.89
N GLN A 402 12.53 -25.21 -7.00
CA GLN A 402 11.09 -25.03 -7.31
C GLN A 402 10.83 -23.74 -8.09
N GLY A 403 11.70 -22.75 -8.01
CA GLY A 403 11.54 -21.46 -8.68
C GLY A 403 11.17 -20.30 -7.75
N TYR A 404 11.57 -20.40 -6.48
CA TYR A 404 11.46 -19.27 -5.55
C TYR A 404 12.21 -18.05 -6.06
N ILE A 405 11.55 -16.89 -5.99
CA ILE A 405 12.06 -15.63 -6.51
C ILE A 405 12.57 -14.79 -5.31
N ASP A 406 13.90 -14.78 -5.15
CA ASP A 406 14.55 -13.92 -4.16
C ASP A 406 15.16 -12.69 -4.86
N LEU A 407 14.58 -11.52 -4.60
CA LEU A 407 15.09 -10.25 -5.14
C LEU A 407 16.17 -9.64 -4.26
N ALA A 408 16.34 -10.10 -3.03
CA ALA A 408 17.31 -9.59 -2.05
C ALA A 408 17.33 -8.05 -2.01
N LEU A 409 16.14 -7.45 -1.80
CA LEU A 409 16.01 -6.01 -1.65
C LEU A 409 16.49 -5.60 -0.26
N ASP A 410 17.30 -4.56 -0.22
CA ASP A 410 17.72 -3.96 1.04
C ASP A 410 16.59 -3.10 1.62
N GLU A 411 16.41 -3.12 2.93
CA GLU A 411 15.45 -2.30 3.65
C GLU A 411 16.12 -1.07 4.24
N VAL A 412 15.44 0.06 4.23
CA VAL A 412 15.93 1.28 4.88
C VAL A 412 15.44 1.31 6.33
N LYS A 413 16.34 1.08 7.28
CA LYS A 413 16.08 1.26 8.71
C LYS A 413 16.23 2.74 9.07
N ILE A 414 15.18 3.31 9.66
CA ILE A 414 15.17 4.67 10.19
C ILE A 414 15.64 4.61 11.63
N ILE A 415 16.70 5.34 11.94
CA ILE A 415 17.23 5.47 13.31
C ILE A 415 16.73 6.80 13.86
N LEU A 416 16.03 6.74 14.98
CA LEU A 416 15.49 7.90 15.66
C LEU A 416 16.44 8.32 16.80
N ASP A 417 16.45 9.61 17.13
CA ASP A 417 17.06 10.14 18.34
C ASP A 417 16.15 9.92 19.57
N GLN A 418 16.57 10.37 20.74
CA GLN A 418 15.80 10.24 21.99
C GLN A 418 14.47 11.01 21.97
N GLU A 419 14.37 12.03 21.13
CA GLU A 419 13.19 12.86 20.95
C GLU A 419 12.27 12.30 19.87
N GLY A 420 12.72 11.25 19.12
CA GLY A 420 11.96 10.55 18.08
C GLY A 420 12.08 11.18 16.68
N TYR A 421 12.99 12.15 16.46
CA TYR A 421 13.31 12.65 15.14
C TYR A 421 14.27 11.72 14.40
N THR A 422 14.31 11.82 13.08
CA THR A 422 15.17 10.96 12.27
C THR A 422 16.63 11.41 12.36
N GLN A 423 17.44 10.64 13.08
CA GLN A 423 18.87 10.88 13.24
C GLN A 423 19.66 10.42 12.03
N SER A 424 19.36 9.20 11.52
CA SER A 424 20.06 8.62 10.36
C SER A 424 19.22 7.57 9.62
N LEU A 425 19.58 7.33 8.36
CA LEU A 425 19.07 6.22 7.56
C LEU A 425 20.19 5.19 7.39
N LYS A 426 19.88 3.90 7.53
CA LYS A 426 20.83 2.81 7.32
C LYS A 426 20.20 1.74 6.43
N LEU A 427 20.97 1.23 5.47
CA LEU A 427 20.57 0.04 4.72
C LEU A 427 20.73 -1.19 5.62
N LYS A 428 19.64 -1.89 5.86
CA LYS A 428 19.61 -3.17 6.55
C LYS A 428 19.57 -4.28 5.51
N ARG A 429 20.66 -5.05 5.42
CA ARG A 429 20.71 -6.26 4.61
C ARG A 429 20.15 -7.42 5.41
N ARG A 430 19.38 -8.27 4.75
CA ARG A 430 18.89 -9.53 5.31
C ARG A 430 20.09 -10.46 5.59
N GLY A 431 20.21 -10.88 6.84
CA GLY A 431 21.23 -11.82 7.27
C GLY A 431 20.79 -13.28 7.15
N ILE A 432 21.69 -14.20 7.51
CA ILE A 432 21.42 -15.64 7.46
C ILE A 432 20.35 -16.05 8.46
N SER A 433 20.30 -15.42 9.63
CA SER A 433 19.31 -15.74 10.68
C SER A 433 17.90 -15.30 10.27
N GLU A 434 17.76 -14.15 9.61
CA GLU A 434 16.50 -13.70 9.05
C GLU A 434 16.00 -14.64 7.95
N GLU A 435 16.89 -15.07 7.03
CA GLU A 435 16.57 -16.06 6.00
C GLU A 435 16.14 -17.40 6.59
N LEU A 436 16.79 -17.82 7.68
CA LEU A 436 16.51 -19.07 8.39
C LEU A 436 15.08 -19.07 8.96
N ILE A 437 14.72 -18.06 9.74
CA ILE A 437 13.38 -17.94 10.31
C ILE A 437 12.34 -17.81 9.19
N GLU A 438 12.57 -16.97 8.18
CA GLU A 438 11.69 -16.86 7.03
C GLU A 438 11.45 -18.22 6.36
N ASN A 439 12.50 -19.01 6.10
CA ASN A 439 12.36 -20.33 5.50
C ASN A 439 11.55 -21.30 6.36
N PHE A 440 11.71 -21.25 7.69
CA PHE A 440 10.94 -22.10 8.59
C PHE A 440 9.48 -21.67 8.67
N MET A 441 9.21 -20.35 8.68
CA MET A 441 7.85 -19.82 8.66
C MET A 441 7.13 -20.10 7.33
N ILE A 442 7.82 -19.91 6.19
CA ILE A 442 7.27 -20.28 4.88
C ILE A 442 6.93 -21.77 4.85
N ARG A 443 7.83 -22.64 5.34
CA ARG A 443 7.59 -24.09 5.39
C ARG A 443 6.39 -24.42 6.28
N ALA A 444 6.23 -23.76 7.43
CA ALA A 444 5.07 -23.95 8.29
C ALA A 444 3.77 -23.52 7.62
N ASN A 445 3.77 -22.37 6.97
CA ASN A 445 2.63 -21.85 6.23
C ASN A 445 2.21 -22.79 5.07
N GLU A 446 3.17 -23.31 4.30
CA GLU A 446 2.95 -24.30 3.24
C GLU A 446 2.37 -25.58 3.79
N ASN A 447 2.99 -26.13 4.83
CA ASN A 447 2.63 -27.41 5.44
C ASN A 447 1.21 -27.38 6.04
N VAL A 448 0.86 -26.32 6.76
CA VAL A 448 -0.48 -26.16 7.35
C VAL A 448 -1.53 -25.98 6.25
N SER A 449 -1.26 -25.16 5.25
CA SER A 449 -2.15 -24.95 4.13
C SER A 449 -2.42 -26.26 3.36
N GLU A 450 -1.37 -26.99 3.01
CA GLU A 450 -1.46 -28.29 2.31
C GLU A 450 -2.22 -29.33 3.14
N PHE A 451 -1.92 -29.43 4.46
CA PHE A 451 -2.55 -30.39 5.36
C PHE A 451 -4.06 -30.17 5.48
N LEU A 452 -4.49 -28.90 5.67
CA LEU A 452 -5.90 -28.54 5.79
C LEU A 452 -6.65 -28.72 4.46
N THR A 453 -6.04 -28.33 3.34
CA THR A 453 -6.61 -28.50 2.01
C THR A 453 -6.84 -29.99 1.68
N LYS A 454 -5.86 -30.87 1.96
CA LYS A 454 -6.01 -32.33 1.78
C LYS A 454 -7.12 -32.92 2.65
N LYS A 455 -7.41 -32.32 3.80
CA LYS A 455 -8.54 -32.68 4.67
C LYS A 455 -9.86 -32.04 4.26
N LYS A 456 -9.89 -31.23 3.18
CA LYS A 456 -11.05 -30.46 2.70
C LYS A 456 -11.61 -29.48 3.74
N ILE A 457 -10.77 -28.98 4.64
CA ILE A 457 -11.12 -27.94 5.60
C ILE A 457 -10.97 -26.59 4.89
N PRO A 458 -11.98 -25.71 4.89
CA PRO A 458 -11.92 -24.42 4.23
C PRO A 458 -10.96 -23.48 4.97
N ILE A 459 -10.14 -22.76 4.23
CA ILE A 459 -9.16 -21.79 4.76
C ILE A 459 -9.08 -20.56 3.87
N LEU A 460 -8.48 -19.48 4.37
CA LEU A 460 -8.01 -18.39 3.54
C LEU A 460 -6.60 -18.70 3.01
N TYR A 461 -6.51 -18.81 1.69
CA TYR A 461 -5.20 -18.88 1.01
C TYR A 461 -4.61 -17.50 0.85
N ARG A 462 -3.29 -17.41 0.89
CA ARG A 462 -2.54 -16.25 0.46
C ARG A 462 -2.07 -16.52 -0.96
N ILE A 463 -2.80 -16.01 -1.93
CA ILE A 463 -2.51 -16.25 -3.35
C ILE A 463 -1.69 -15.12 -3.95
N HIS A 464 -0.86 -15.48 -4.93
CA HIS A 464 -0.08 -14.54 -5.71
C HIS A 464 -0.13 -14.97 -7.17
N ALA A 465 -0.91 -14.25 -7.96
CA ALA A 465 -1.11 -14.56 -9.37
C ALA A 465 0.18 -14.41 -10.20
N ASN A 466 0.18 -14.97 -11.40
CA ASN A 466 1.26 -14.84 -12.36
C ASN A 466 1.51 -13.35 -12.69
N PRO A 467 2.75 -13.00 -13.08
CA PRO A 467 3.07 -11.64 -13.53
C PRO A 467 2.16 -11.19 -14.67
N ASP A 468 1.86 -9.90 -14.68
CA ASP A 468 1.04 -9.28 -15.71
C ASP A 468 1.78 -9.27 -17.06
N PRO A 469 1.22 -9.85 -18.14
CA PRO A 469 1.87 -9.90 -19.45
C PRO A 469 2.21 -8.52 -20.03
N GLU A 470 1.37 -7.50 -19.79
CA GLU A 470 1.64 -6.14 -20.26
C GLU A 470 2.86 -5.57 -19.52
N LYS A 471 2.95 -5.78 -18.21
CA LYS A 471 4.10 -5.33 -17.41
C LYS A 471 5.38 -6.07 -17.78
N ILE A 472 5.29 -7.38 -18.10
CA ILE A 472 6.44 -8.13 -18.64
C ILE A 472 6.89 -7.54 -19.97
N THR A 473 5.97 -7.17 -20.87
CA THR A 473 6.31 -6.54 -22.14
C THR A 473 7.07 -5.24 -21.91
N ILE A 474 6.58 -4.39 -21.01
CA ILE A 474 7.25 -3.13 -20.62
C ILE A 474 8.63 -3.44 -20.02
N PHE A 475 8.73 -4.40 -19.11
CA PHE A 475 10.01 -4.79 -18.52
C PHE A 475 11.03 -5.27 -19.59
N ASN A 476 10.60 -6.10 -20.54
CA ASN A 476 11.46 -6.56 -21.63
C ASN A 476 11.97 -5.40 -22.50
N GLN A 477 11.16 -4.37 -22.71
CA GLN A 477 11.62 -3.16 -23.41
C GLN A 477 12.65 -2.37 -22.58
N VAL A 478 12.42 -2.26 -21.26
CA VAL A 478 13.37 -1.60 -20.33
C VAL A 478 14.73 -2.28 -20.37
N ILE A 479 14.80 -3.59 -20.14
CA ILE A 479 16.10 -4.30 -20.13
C ILE A 479 16.78 -4.28 -21.48
N LYS A 480 16.03 -4.32 -22.59
CA LYS A 480 16.58 -4.15 -23.95
C LYS A 480 17.21 -2.76 -24.12
N SER A 481 16.58 -1.69 -23.58
CA SER A 481 17.14 -0.32 -23.64
C SER A 481 18.43 -0.17 -22.82
N LEU A 482 18.63 -1.03 -21.82
CA LEU A 482 19.85 -1.12 -21.00
C LEU A 482 20.93 -2.02 -21.64
N GLY A 483 20.67 -2.61 -22.83
CA GLY A 483 21.62 -3.49 -23.54
C GLY A 483 21.61 -4.94 -23.04
N ILE A 484 20.71 -5.32 -22.14
CA ILE A 484 20.57 -6.69 -21.62
C ILE A 484 19.88 -7.55 -22.67
N GLN A 485 20.52 -8.67 -23.06
CA GLN A 485 20.03 -9.52 -24.15
C GLN A 485 19.01 -10.59 -23.75
N HIS A 486 18.71 -10.70 -22.45
CA HIS A 486 17.68 -11.61 -21.94
C HIS A 486 16.28 -11.01 -22.05
N SER A 487 15.27 -11.87 -22.07
CA SER A 487 13.86 -11.46 -22.00
C SER A 487 13.04 -12.46 -21.20
N LEU A 488 11.95 -11.98 -20.58
CA LEU A 488 10.97 -12.83 -19.90
C LEU A 488 9.90 -13.29 -20.88
N LYS A 489 9.41 -14.51 -20.71
CA LYS A 489 8.18 -14.97 -21.39
C LYS A 489 6.97 -14.24 -20.83
N LEU A 490 5.93 -14.03 -21.63
CA LEU A 490 4.71 -13.33 -21.20
C LEU A 490 3.93 -14.08 -20.11
N ASN A 491 3.89 -15.41 -20.19
CA ASN A 491 3.22 -16.27 -19.21
C ASN A 491 4.23 -17.32 -18.71
N PRO A 492 5.20 -16.95 -17.87
CA PRO A 492 6.21 -17.89 -17.40
C PRO A 492 5.66 -18.71 -16.22
N SER A 493 6.16 -19.94 -16.07
CA SER A 493 6.10 -20.61 -14.77
C SER A 493 7.05 -19.94 -13.77
N SER A 494 6.80 -20.10 -12.45
CA SER A 494 7.71 -19.56 -11.40
C SER A 494 9.16 -19.99 -11.63
N LYS A 495 9.40 -21.24 -12.04
CA LYS A 495 10.73 -21.78 -12.31
C LYS A 495 11.41 -21.12 -13.51
N GLU A 496 10.69 -20.92 -14.62
CA GLU A 496 11.22 -20.23 -15.81
C GLU A 496 11.52 -18.77 -15.49
N PHE A 497 10.62 -18.11 -14.77
CA PHE A 497 10.79 -16.72 -14.36
C PHE A 497 12.02 -16.55 -13.44
N ALA A 498 12.12 -17.35 -12.37
CA ALA A 498 13.24 -17.29 -11.43
C ALA A 498 14.59 -17.58 -12.13
N HIS A 499 14.62 -18.59 -13.03
CA HIS A 499 15.83 -18.89 -13.80
C HIS A 499 16.26 -17.70 -14.66
N LYS A 500 15.32 -17.08 -15.36
CA LYS A 500 15.62 -15.95 -16.25
C LYS A 500 16.02 -14.71 -15.47
N ILE A 501 15.35 -14.40 -14.35
CA ILE A 501 15.72 -13.31 -13.45
C ILE A 501 17.15 -13.48 -12.92
N ASN A 502 17.54 -14.70 -12.53
CA ASN A 502 18.89 -14.95 -12.08
C ASN A 502 19.94 -14.71 -13.19
N GLN A 503 19.63 -15.05 -14.45
CA GLN A 503 20.51 -14.71 -15.58
C GLN A 503 20.64 -13.18 -15.75
N ILE A 504 19.53 -12.45 -15.71
CA ILE A 504 19.54 -11.00 -15.81
C ILE A 504 20.33 -10.36 -14.67
N LYS A 505 20.16 -10.86 -13.43
CA LYS A 505 20.90 -10.36 -12.25
C LYS A 505 22.41 -10.62 -12.32
N LEU A 506 22.85 -11.64 -13.03
CA LEU A 506 24.29 -11.88 -13.25
C LEU A 506 24.93 -10.82 -14.16
N GLU A 507 24.17 -10.26 -15.10
CA GLU A 507 24.66 -9.20 -15.99
C GLU A 507 24.58 -7.82 -15.33
N ASN A 508 23.52 -7.58 -14.55
CA ASN A 508 23.30 -6.33 -13.83
C ASN A 508 22.48 -6.58 -12.56
N ASN A 509 23.02 -6.26 -11.41
CA ASN A 509 22.41 -6.48 -10.09
C ASN A 509 22.13 -5.17 -9.34
N ASP A 510 21.83 -4.09 -10.04
CA ASP A 510 21.48 -2.83 -9.40
C ASP A 510 20.04 -2.85 -8.81
N ASN A 511 19.79 -1.92 -7.91
CA ASN A 511 18.48 -1.83 -7.24
C ASN A 511 17.37 -1.45 -8.22
N PHE A 512 17.65 -0.60 -9.20
CA PHE A 512 16.70 -0.24 -10.25
C PHE A 512 16.14 -1.46 -10.96
N LEU A 513 17.01 -2.41 -11.33
CA LEU A 513 16.58 -3.64 -12.01
C LEU A 513 15.74 -4.52 -11.10
N LYS A 514 16.14 -4.68 -9.82
CA LYS A 514 15.36 -5.43 -8.82
C LYS A 514 13.96 -4.85 -8.65
N TYR A 515 13.82 -3.53 -8.51
CA TYR A 515 12.52 -2.86 -8.44
C TYR A 515 11.72 -2.97 -9.74
N SER A 516 12.38 -2.94 -10.89
CA SER A 516 11.73 -3.12 -12.19
C SER A 516 11.14 -4.52 -12.33
N ILE A 517 11.84 -5.56 -11.86
CA ILE A 517 11.33 -6.93 -11.77
C ILE A 517 10.11 -6.99 -10.83
N LEU A 518 10.23 -6.42 -9.64
CA LEU A 518 9.12 -6.39 -8.66
C LEU A 518 7.85 -5.75 -9.24
N ARG A 519 8.00 -4.70 -10.05
CA ARG A 519 6.86 -4.02 -10.70
C ARG A 519 6.12 -4.90 -11.72
N THR A 520 6.74 -5.96 -12.25
CA THR A 520 6.06 -6.93 -13.13
C THR A 520 5.10 -7.83 -12.35
N MET A 521 5.36 -8.03 -11.07
CA MET A 521 4.61 -8.96 -10.24
C MET A 521 3.25 -8.38 -9.81
N GLN A 522 2.29 -9.26 -9.58
CA GLN A 522 1.01 -8.91 -8.99
C GLN A 522 1.17 -8.68 -7.48
N LYS A 523 0.13 -8.15 -6.84
CA LYS A 523 0.07 -8.12 -5.38
C LYS A 523 -0.52 -9.44 -4.88
N ALA A 524 0.03 -9.96 -3.79
CA ALA A 524 -0.58 -11.08 -3.10
C ALA A 524 -1.87 -10.61 -2.39
N ILE A 525 -2.90 -11.46 -2.40
CA ILE A 525 -4.22 -11.20 -1.78
C ILE A 525 -4.67 -12.42 -0.99
N TYR A 526 -5.67 -12.24 -0.13
CA TYR A 526 -6.36 -13.36 0.51
C TYR A 526 -7.53 -13.84 -0.35
N SER A 527 -7.72 -15.15 -0.44
CA SER A 527 -8.77 -15.78 -1.26
C SER A 527 -9.26 -17.06 -0.62
N THR A 528 -10.52 -17.41 -0.83
CA THR A 528 -11.08 -18.73 -0.51
C THR A 528 -10.70 -19.79 -1.56
N GLU A 529 -10.30 -19.35 -2.75
CA GLU A 529 -9.85 -20.22 -3.83
C GLU A 529 -8.33 -20.30 -3.86
N ASN A 530 -7.80 -21.51 -4.07
CA ASN A 530 -6.36 -21.75 -4.15
C ASN A 530 -5.84 -21.59 -5.57
N GLU A 531 -5.12 -20.51 -5.83
CA GLU A 531 -4.41 -20.27 -7.10
C GLU A 531 -2.89 -20.45 -6.97
N GLY A 532 -2.40 -20.87 -5.78
CA GLY A 532 -0.98 -20.94 -5.46
C GLY A 532 -0.35 -19.57 -5.23
N HIS A 533 0.95 -19.57 -4.99
CA HIS A 533 1.72 -18.35 -4.72
C HIS A 533 2.94 -18.27 -5.65
N PHE A 534 2.83 -17.52 -6.76
CA PHE A 534 3.84 -17.45 -7.81
C PHE A 534 5.24 -17.07 -7.29
N GLY A 535 5.35 -16.01 -6.47
CA GLY A 535 6.63 -15.52 -5.97
C GLY A 535 7.36 -16.51 -5.06
N LEU A 536 6.62 -17.35 -4.32
CA LEU A 536 7.16 -18.41 -3.46
C LEU A 536 7.31 -19.74 -4.21
N ALA A 537 6.78 -19.87 -5.43
CA ALA A 537 6.64 -21.13 -6.16
C ALA A 537 5.88 -22.20 -5.35
N ALA A 538 4.93 -21.79 -4.50
CA ALA A 538 4.17 -22.65 -3.61
C ALA A 538 2.81 -23.01 -4.19
N SER A 539 2.46 -24.32 -4.22
CA SER A 539 1.14 -24.80 -4.67
C SER A 539 0.05 -24.56 -3.62
N PHE A 540 0.40 -24.53 -2.34
CA PHE A 540 -0.48 -24.26 -1.21
C PHE A 540 0.21 -23.26 -0.30
N TYR A 541 -0.46 -22.16 0.00
CA TYR A 541 0.09 -21.19 0.91
C TYR A 541 -1.01 -20.44 1.66
N SER A 542 -0.86 -20.32 2.96
CA SER A 542 -1.74 -19.56 3.85
C SER A 542 -0.90 -18.94 4.95
N HIS A 543 -1.34 -17.88 5.54
CA HIS A 543 -0.71 -17.29 6.70
C HIS A 543 -1.17 -18.00 7.98
N PHE A 544 -0.21 -18.57 8.74
CA PHE A 544 -0.44 -19.31 9.97
C PHE A 544 0.44 -18.80 11.13
N THR A 545 1.59 -18.22 10.80
CA THR A 545 2.70 -18.04 11.75
C THR A 545 2.70 -16.73 12.54
N SER A 546 1.67 -15.85 12.36
CA SER A 546 1.67 -14.56 13.07
C SER A 546 0.27 -14.11 13.53
N PRO A 547 -0.42 -14.87 14.41
CA PRO A 547 -1.77 -14.58 14.86
C PRO A 547 -1.88 -13.40 15.84
N ILE A 548 -0.78 -12.98 16.46
CA ILE A 548 -0.76 -11.78 17.33
C ILE A 548 -0.97 -10.52 16.49
N ARG A 549 -0.42 -10.50 15.26
CA ARG A 549 -0.37 -9.30 14.43
C ARG A 549 -1.12 -9.38 13.11
N ARG A 550 -1.70 -10.54 12.73
CA ARG A 550 -2.50 -10.69 11.51
C ARG A 550 -3.80 -11.44 11.79
N TYR A 551 -4.92 -10.83 11.44
CA TYR A 551 -6.24 -11.43 11.63
C TYR A 551 -6.48 -12.72 10.82
N PRO A 552 -6.03 -12.84 9.55
CA PRO A 552 -6.14 -14.10 8.80
C PRO A 552 -5.48 -15.30 9.49
N ASP A 553 -4.34 -15.10 10.17
CA ASP A 553 -3.65 -16.12 10.96
C ASP A 553 -4.50 -16.52 12.18
N LEU A 554 -5.05 -15.55 12.91
CA LEU A 554 -5.96 -15.81 14.04
C LEU A 554 -7.20 -16.58 13.59
N LEU A 555 -7.78 -16.23 12.45
CA LEU A 555 -8.91 -16.92 11.87
C LEU A 555 -8.55 -18.37 11.49
N LEU A 556 -7.36 -18.59 10.90
CA LEU A 556 -6.86 -19.93 10.59
C LEU A 556 -6.63 -20.77 11.87
N HIS A 557 -6.13 -20.17 12.94
CA HIS A 557 -5.98 -20.86 14.24
C HIS A 557 -7.33 -21.32 14.80
N ARG A 558 -8.39 -20.50 14.68
CA ARG A 558 -9.76 -20.92 15.07
C ARG A 558 -10.26 -22.08 14.23
N ILE A 559 -10.02 -22.07 12.92
CA ILE A 559 -10.35 -23.18 12.05
C ILE A 559 -9.64 -24.46 12.48
N ILE A 560 -8.36 -24.37 12.81
CA ILE A 560 -7.57 -25.49 13.34
C ILE A 560 -8.19 -26.01 14.65
N HIS A 561 -8.51 -25.12 15.60
CA HIS A 561 -9.16 -25.51 16.84
C HIS A 561 -10.48 -26.25 16.60
N ASN A 562 -11.36 -25.67 15.76
CA ASN A 562 -12.69 -26.21 15.54
C ASN A 562 -12.67 -27.55 14.78
N PHE A 563 -11.95 -27.63 13.66
CA PHE A 563 -12.00 -28.79 12.79
C PHE A 563 -11.00 -29.90 13.13
N LEU A 564 -9.81 -29.54 13.63
CA LEU A 564 -8.81 -30.56 13.97
C LEU A 564 -8.86 -30.99 15.44
N PHE A 565 -9.06 -30.06 16.38
CA PHE A 565 -8.97 -30.38 17.81
C PHE A 565 -10.33 -30.74 18.42
N GLN A 566 -11.40 -29.99 18.04
CA GLN A 566 -12.76 -30.19 18.55
C GLN A 566 -13.62 -31.06 17.63
N LYS A 567 -13.17 -31.31 16.38
CA LYS A 567 -13.86 -32.15 15.37
C LYS A 567 -15.27 -31.65 15.05
N ASN A 568 -15.44 -30.34 14.94
CA ASN A 568 -16.69 -29.72 14.47
C ASN A 568 -16.87 -29.94 12.96
N ASP A 569 -18.11 -30.09 12.49
CA ASP A 569 -18.44 -30.37 11.09
C ASP A 569 -19.13 -29.17 10.38
N ASP A 570 -19.30 -28.03 11.03
CA ASP A 570 -20.00 -26.88 10.48
C ASP A 570 -19.12 -26.08 9.47
N ILE A 571 -18.95 -26.66 8.28
CA ILE A 571 -18.14 -26.09 7.21
C ILE A 571 -18.83 -24.86 6.57
N GLU A 572 -20.16 -24.86 6.46
CA GLU A 572 -20.88 -23.81 5.71
C GLU A 572 -20.79 -22.44 6.40
N THR A 573 -20.97 -22.39 7.73
CA THR A 573 -20.80 -21.14 8.49
C THR A 573 -19.39 -20.55 8.30
N TYR A 574 -18.37 -21.39 8.27
CA TYR A 574 -17.01 -20.93 8.08
C TYR A 574 -16.73 -20.45 6.65
N LYS A 575 -17.38 -20.97 5.62
CA LYS A 575 -17.24 -20.47 4.24
C LYS A 575 -17.70 -19.01 4.14
N GLU A 576 -18.86 -18.67 4.69
CA GLU A 576 -19.37 -17.28 4.69
C GLU A 576 -18.41 -16.33 5.42
N ILE A 577 -17.88 -16.74 6.59
CA ILE A 577 -16.89 -15.97 7.35
C ILE A 577 -15.64 -15.74 6.51
N LEU A 578 -15.15 -16.78 5.82
CA LEU A 578 -13.93 -16.70 5.00
C LEU A 578 -14.13 -15.80 3.78
N GLU A 579 -15.25 -15.91 3.07
CA GLU A 579 -15.57 -15.05 1.93
C GLU A 579 -15.55 -13.56 2.32
N LYS A 580 -16.26 -13.21 3.41
CA LYS A 580 -16.26 -11.85 3.93
C LYS A 580 -14.86 -11.37 4.29
N ASN A 581 -14.07 -12.21 4.98
CA ASN A 581 -12.74 -11.83 5.47
C ASN A 581 -11.68 -11.80 4.36
N SER A 582 -11.85 -12.54 3.26
CA SER A 582 -10.89 -12.52 2.14
C SER A 582 -10.70 -11.12 1.56
N TYR A 583 -11.80 -10.41 1.33
CA TYR A 583 -11.79 -9.05 0.82
C TYR A 583 -11.35 -8.04 1.88
N THR A 584 -11.99 -8.06 3.06
CA THR A 584 -11.74 -7.05 4.10
C THR A 584 -10.31 -7.09 4.62
N THR A 585 -9.72 -8.27 4.84
CA THR A 585 -8.33 -8.38 5.31
C THR A 585 -7.32 -7.92 4.27
N THR A 586 -7.59 -8.15 2.97
CA THR A 586 -6.74 -7.62 1.88
C THR A 586 -6.76 -6.09 1.84
N GLU A 587 -7.95 -5.47 1.97
CA GLU A 587 -8.07 -4.01 2.02
C GLU A 587 -7.38 -3.40 3.25
N LEU A 588 -7.57 -4.00 4.43
CA LEU A 588 -6.97 -3.52 5.68
C LEU A 588 -5.44 -3.63 5.65
N GLU A 589 -4.89 -4.73 5.12
CA GLU A 589 -3.44 -4.90 4.89
C GLU A 589 -2.92 -3.81 3.94
N GLN A 590 -3.63 -3.54 2.85
CA GLN A 590 -3.22 -2.50 1.89
C GLN A 590 -3.28 -1.10 2.52
N LYS A 591 -4.27 -0.84 3.36
CA LYS A 591 -4.41 0.42 4.12
C LYS A 591 -3.25 0.60 5.11
N ALA A 592 -2.91 -0.45 5.86
CA ALA A 592 -1.78 -0.48 6.77
C ALA A 592 -0.46 -0.20 6.04
N PHE A 593 -0.19 -0.94 4.96
CA PHE A 593 1.00 -0.76 4.12
C PHE A 593 1.13 0.66 3.56
N ASN A 594 0.03 1.26 3.09
CA ASN A 594 0.05 2.62 2.57
C ASN A 594 0.38 3.65 3.66
N LEU A 595 -0.13 3.45 4.89
CA LEU A 595 0.18 4.30 6.03
C LEU A 595 1.66 4.17 6.43
N GLU A 596 2.17 2.95 6.59
CA GLU A 596 3.59 2.69 6.90
C GLU A 596 4.50 3.36 5.89
N ARG A 597 4.25 3.13 4.59
CA ARG A 597 5.01 3.74 3.50
C ARG A 597 4.97 5.27 3.53
N LYS A 598 3.79 5.86 3.80
CA LYS A 598 3.63 7.32 3.90
C LYS A 598 4.47 7.88 5.05
N ILE A 599 4.43 7.25 6.22
CA ILE A 599 5.20 7.70 7.39
C ILE A 599 6.70 7.48 7.19
N ILE A 600 7.11 6.37 6.58
CA ILE A 600 8.52 6.15 6.20
C ILE A 600 9.02 7.27 5.28
N ASN A 601 8.25 7.66 4.27
CA ASN A 601 8.62 8.76 3.38
C ASN A 601 8.71 10.11 4.12
N ILE A 602 7.80 10.38 5.03
CA ILE A 602 7.83 11.56 5.91
C ILE A 602 9.12 11.58 6.74
N LYS A 603 9.47 10.46 7.37
CA LYS A 603 10.69 10.33 8.17
C LYS A 603 11.97 10.42 7.33
N LYS A 604 11.95 9.93 6.09
CA LYS A 604 13.04 10.14 5.13
C LYS A 604 13.16 11.62 4.76
N ALA A 605 12.05 12.32 4.48
CA ALA A 605 12.05 13.74 4.17
C ALA A 605 12.54 14.58 5.36
N GLU A 606 12.19 14.19 6.60
CA GLU A 606 12.69 14.81 7.84
C GLU A 606 14.23 14.73 7.92
N TYR A 607 14.82 13.57 7.65
CA TYR A 607 16.27 13.40 7.60
C TYR A 607 16.91 14.25 6.51
N VAL A 608 16.32 14.25 5.30
CA VAL A 608 16.87 14.94 4.12
C VAL A 608 16.82 16.46 4.26
N GLN A 609 16.03 17.04 5.18
CA GLN A 609 16.08 18.47 5.49
C GLN A 609 17.51 18.93 5.82
N ASN A 610 18.29 18.11 6.52
CA ASN A 610 19.68 18.40 6.90
C ASN A 610 20.66 18.23 5.71
N LEU A 611 20.17 17.76 4.57
CA LEU A 611 20.95 17.53 3.36
C LEU A 611 20.63 18.54 2.25
N ILE A 612 19.73 19.49 2.49
CA ILE A 612 19.40 20.53 1.51
C ILE A 612 20.69 21.29 1.13
N GLY A 613 20.89 21.47 -0.17
CA GLY A 613 22.09 22.10 -0.73
C GLY A 613 23.26 21.16 -0.97
N LYS A 614 23.23 19.90 -0.50
CA LYS A 614 24.27 18.90 -0.76
C LYS A 614 24.03 18.21 -2.10
N SER A 615 25.13 17.82 -2.76
CA SER A 615 25.11 17.12 -4.05
C SER A 615 25.36 15.63 -3.86
N PHE A 616 24.70 14.83 -4.71
CA PHE A 616 24.76 13.36 -4.70
C PHE A 616 24.77 12.83 -6.13
N ARG A 617 25.33 11.64 -6.30
CA ARG A 617 25.14 10.85 -7.50
C ARG A 617 23.89 9.98 -7.33
N ALA A 618 22.94 10.08 -8.28
CA ALA A 618 21.65 9.44 -8.19
C ALA A 618 21.30 8.69 -9.46
N GLN A 619 20.46 7.65 -9.35
CA GLN A 619 20.01 6.85 -10.50
C GLN A 619 18.56 7.19 -10.85
N ILE A 620 18.25 7.40 -12.13
CA ILE A 620 16.88 7.63 -12.61
C ILE A 620 16.08 6.33 -12.50
N THR A 621 15.07 6.29 -11.62
CA THR A 621 14.26 5.10 -11.32
C THR A 621 12.87 5.10 -11.93
N SER A 622 12.34 6.28 -12.30
CA SER A 622 11.04 6.41 -12.93
C SER A 622 10.94 7.73 -13.69
N ILE A 623 10.33 7.71 -14.86
CA ILE A 623 10.12 8.90 -15.70
C ILE A 623 8.61 9.14 -15.85
N ILE A 624 8.19 10.38 -15.69
CA ILE A 624 6.80 10.83 -15.82
C ILE A 624 6.75 12.08 -16.73
N LYS A 625 5.58 12.46 -17.20
CA LYS A 625 5.41 13.65 -18.07
C LYS A 625 5.93 14.94 -17.44
N SER A 626 5.90 15.05 -16.11
CA SER A 626 6.31 16.28 -15.39
C SER A 626 7.74 16.27 -14.90
N GLY A 627 8.52 15.18 -15.15
CA GLY A 627 9.90 15.04 -14.67
C GLY A 627 10.30 13.59 -14.48
N PHE A 628 11.21 13.35 -13.56
CA PHE A 628 11.63 11.99 -13.21
C PHE A 628 12.05 11.87 -11.75
N PHE A 629 11.94 10.65 -11.23
CA PHE A 629 12.41 10.30 -9.90
C PHE A 629 13.82 9.73 -9.98
N VAL A 630 14.62 10.09 -8.99
CA VAL A 630 15.98 9.59 -8.80
C VAL A 630 16.12 8.95 -7.43
N GLU A 631 16.79 7.80 -7.36
CA GLU A 631 17.16 7.14 -6.12
C GLU A 631 18.56 7.60 -5.70
N ILE A 632 18.73 7.95 -4.43
CA ILE A 632 19.98 8.41 -3.84
C ILE A 632 20.43 7.40 -2.79
N ASP A 633 21.64 6.85 -2.98
CA ASP A 633 22.31 5.88 -2.08
C ASP A 633 21.47 4.65 -1.70
N GLY A 634 20.42 4.31 -2.47
CA GLY A 634 19.46 3.26 -2.14
C GLY A 634 18.57 3.58 -0.93
N MET A 635 18.59 4.80 -0.43
CA MET A 635 17.93 5.19 0.83
C MET A 635 16.65 5.99 0.62
N PHE A 636 16.61 6.90 -0.34
CA PHE A 636 15.47 7.77 -0.59
C PHE A 636 15.36 8.21 -2.05
N ASP A 637 14.15 8.55 -2.46
CA ASP A 637 13.86 9.06 -3.79
C ASP A 637 13.65 10.57 -3.77
N ALA A 638 14.08 11.27 -4.83
CA ALA A 638 13.80 12.69 -5.06
C ALA A 638 13.20 12.91 -6.43
N LEU A 639 12.30 13.89 -6.55
CA LEU A 639 11.68 14.31 -7.81
C LEU A 639 12.45 15.47 -8.43
N ILE A 640 12.80 15.35 -9.70
CA ILE A 640 13.29 16.45 -10.53
C ILE A 640 12.16 16.79 -11.52
N ILE A 641 11.70 18.03 -11.49
CA ILE A 641 10.59 18.47 -12.35
C ILE A 641 11.12 19.05 -13.65
N ASN A 642 10.37 18.88 -14.75
CA ASN A 642 10.78 19.38 -16.10
C ASN A 642 11.21 20.85 -16.11
N LYS A 643 10.52 21.70 -15.34
CA LYS A 643 10.77 23.16 -15.31
C LYS A 643 12.16 23.52 -14.78
N THR A 644 12.79 22.64 -13.99
CA THR A 644 14.14 22.86 -13.45
C THR A 644 15.24 22.28 -14.34
N LEU A 645 14.87 21.59 -15.42
CA LEU A 645 15.80 21.01 -16.37
C LEU A 645 16.36 22.07 -17.32
N PRO A 646 17.60 21.89 -17.81
CA PRO A 646 18.23 22.83 -18.74
C PRO A 646 17.37 23.06 -19.98
N ASP A 647 17.37 24.32 -20.46
CA ASP A 647 16.64 24.76 -21.68
C ASP A 647 15.12 24.50 -21.67
N SER A 648 14.51 24.10 -20.55
CA SER A 648 13.08 23.70 -20.47
C SER A 648 12.10 24.80 -20.84
N GLU A 649 12.45 26.08 -20.67
CA GLU A 649 11.60 27.24 -21.02
C GLU A 649 11.51 27.43 -22.54
N ASN A 650 12.61 27.21 -23.27
CA ASN A 650 12.70 27.44 -24.71
C ASN A 650 12.43 26.18 -25.54
N ASP A 651 12.68 25.01 -24.97
CA ASP A 651 12.52 23.70 -25.63
C ASP A 651 11.96 22.69 -24.60
N PRO A 652 10.63 22.61 -24.46
CA PRO A 652 9.98 21.75 -23.48
C PRO A 652 10.33 20.28 -23.67
N TYR A 653 10.56 19.59 -22.55
CA TYR A 653 10.84 18.16 -22.55
C TYR A 653 9.60 17.35 -22.92
N VAL A 654 9.80 16.32 -23.75
CA VAL A 654 8.80 15.39 -24.20
C VAL A 654 9.12 13.99 -23.67
N LEU A 655 8.12 13.33 -23.16
CA LEU A 655 8.20 11.93 -22.80
C LEU A 655 8.18 11.08 -24.05
N ALA A 656 9.17 10.20 -24.25
CA ALA A 656 9.18 9.25 -25.35
C ALA A 656 7.96 8.31 -25.30
N GLU A 657 7.55 7.78 -26.44
CA GLU A 657 6.39 6.88 -26.57
C GLU A 657 6.51 5.63 -25.70
N ASP A 658 7.74 5.14 -25.54
CA ASP A 658 8.06 4.00 -24.68
C ASP A 658 8.09 4.32 -23.17
N ASN A 659 7.99 5.59 -22.79
CA ASN A 659 8.11 6.12 -21.42
C ASN A 659 9.47 5.88 -20.74
N PHE A 660 10.55 5.54 -21.49
CA PHE A 660 11.88 5.27 -20.93
C PHE A 660 12.85 6.43 -21.06
N CYS A 661 12.42 7.50 -21.70
CA CYS A 661 13.25 8.65 -21.94
C CYS A 661 12.44 9.95 -21.87
N LEU A 662 13.02 10.95 -21.23
CA LEU A 662 12.57 12.32 -21.28
C LEU A 662 13.60 13.13 -22.08
N TYR A 663 13.21 13.80 -23.15
CA TYR A 663 14.14 14.46 -24.04
C TYR A 663 13.61 15.77 -24.61
N ASN A 664 14.52 16.63 -25.01
CA ASN A 664 14.31 17.77 -25.90
C ASN A 664 15.36 17.71 -27.03
N LYS A 665 15.53 18.79 -27.80
CA LYS A 665 16.50 18.81 -28.91
C LYS A 665 17.95 18.66 -28.49
N LYS A 666 18.29 19.07 -27.24
CA LYS A 666 19.67 19.12 -26.76
C LYS A 666 19.97 18.05 -25.72
N HIS A 667 19.01 17.71 -24.88
CA HIS A 667 19.24 16.86 -23.70
C HIS A 667 18.33 15.64 -23.71
N ARG A 668 18.85 14.56 -23.12
CA ARG A 668 18.13 13.29 -23.05
C ARG A 668 18.44 12.60 -21.72
N PHE A 669 17.42 12.28 -20.94
CA PHE A 669 17.50 11.54 -19.68
C PHE A 669 16.86 10.17 -19.83
N LYS A 670 17.61 9.12 -19.53
CA LYS A 670 17.16 7.72 -19.71
C LYS A 670 16.90 7.06 -18.35
N LEU A 671 15.94 6.17 -18.35
CA LEU A 671 15.68 5.30 -17.23
C LEU A 671 16.95 4.46 -16.91
N GLY A 672 17.32 4.37 -15.62
CA GLY A 672 18.52 3.66 -15.16
C GLY A 672 19.83 4.46 -15.25
N GLU A 673 19.82 5.65 -15.84
CA GLU A 673 21.01 6.51 -15.96
C GLU A 673 21.41 7.11 -14.61
N PHE A 674 22.71 7.28 -14.40
CA PHE A 674 23.26 7.96 -13.23
C PHE A 674 23.56 9.44 -13.57
N ILE A 675 23.10 10.33 -12.71
CA ILE A 675 23.24 11.77 -12.85
C ILE A 675 23.65 12.40 -11.52
N ASP A 676 24.25 13.59 -11.57
CA ASP A 676 24.61 14.36 -10.40
C ASP A 676 23.48 15.35 -10.05
N VAL A 677 23.01 15.28 -8.82
CA VAL A 677 21.86 16.05 -8.34
C VAL A 677 22.19 16.78 -7.05
N LYS A 678 21.47 17.88 -6.79
CA LYS A 678 21.52 18.62 -5.54
C LYS A 678 20.14 18.65 -4.92
N ILE A 679 20.04 18.36 -3.63
CA ILE A 679 18.78 18.47 -2.90
C ILE A 679 18.36 19.94 -2.85
N GLU A 680 17.17 20.21 -3.35
CA GLU A 680 16.60 21.56 -3.41
C GLU A 680 15.70 21.85 -2.21
N SER A 681 14.76 20.96 -1.93
CA SER A 681 13.78 21.16 -0.86
C SER A 681 13.17 19.86 -0.39
N THR A 682 12.54 19.89 0.77
CA THR A 682 11.75 18.79 1.32
C THR A 682 10.41 19.29 1.85
N ASN A 683 9.41 18.45 1.80
CA ASN A 683 8.12 18.68 2.43
C ASN A 683 7.80 17.53 3.39
N ILE A 684 7.96 17.78 4.69
CA ILE A 684 7.69 16.75 5.73
C ILE A 684 6.22 16.44 5.91
N TRP A 685 5.28 17.23 5.40
CA TRP A 685 3.85 16.97 5.53
C TRP A 685 3.33 15.91 4.56
N ASP A 686 4.00 15.76 3.42
CA ASP A 686 3.66 14.76 2.40
C ASP A 686 4.82 13.79 2.06
N GLY A 687 5.96 13.96 2.73
CA GLY A 687 7.13 13.10 2.55
C GLY A 687 7.83 13.26 1.19
N LYS A 688 7.67 14.42 0.53
CA LYS A 688 8.29 14.68 -0.78
C LYS A 688 9.65 15.32 -0.65
N ILE A 689 10.56 14.90 -1.51
CA ILE A 689 11.90 15.42 -1.66
C ILE A 689 12.07 15.89 -3.09
N SER A 690 12.55 17.11 -3.30
CA SER A 690 12.86 17.68 -4.61
C SER A 690 14.35 17.85 -4.79
N ALA A 691 14.82 17.61 -5.99
CA ALA A 691 16.22 17.81 -6.37
C ALA A 691 16.32 18.53 -7.72
N ILE A 692 17.48 19.10 -7.99
CA ILE A 692 17.85 19.73 -9.26
C ILE A 692 19.16 19.14 -9.77
N LEU A 693 19.43 19.26 -11.07
CA LEU A 693 20.71 18.84 -11.65
C LEU A 693 21.83 19.80 -11.21
N THR A 694 23.05 19.28 -11.01
CA THR A 694 24.22 20.08 -10.62
C THR A 694 25.17 20.42 -11.75
N ASN A 695 25.25 19.60 -12.79
CA ASN A 695 26.20 19.78 -13.89
C ASN A 695 25.51 19.50 -15.23
N TYR A 696 25.04 20.56 -15.88
CA TYR A 696 24.67 20.54 -17.30
C TYR A 696 24.95 21.90 -17.94
#